data_0a8ed0e488fe21af5a8cc6e98e9d57f0
#
_entry.id   0a8ed0e488fe21af5a8cc6e98e9d57f0
#
_cell.length_a   1.000
_cell.length_b   1.000
_cell.length_c   1.000
_cell.angle_alpha   90.00
_cell.angle_beta   90.00
_cell.angle_gamma   90.00
#
_symmetry.space_group_name_H-M   'P 1'
#
loop_
_entity.id
_entity.type
_entity.pdbx_description
1 polymer ?
#
loop_
_entity_poly.entity_id
_entity_poly.type
_entity_poly.pdbx_seq_one_letter_code
_entity_poly.pdbx_strand_id
1 'polypeptide(L)'
;MSIPGNSRRRGSRLLTTNQLVFSSHPSSRLIIGEGCAPSLLQFALLDESRVTMRCRLAHLLTAAMEGVVLLLVPCAVWPFGSVHAYFQWLLIVGVGLLLVLWAARTLVEGRLVWVSCPIALGLATLCLLVIVQVIPLSAGAVGILAPGTASLRGALLPAAPEPVGGGSLTTSSVPAATLSLDAGATRDGLLQLVAVVALFAAVRNNLRYPAFFYRLAWVCAANGVALALVGMGQLASSPSNVVFWSVPTRGAVFGPFICRNHFAYYANLCLGLTAGLLLGTRYFQGLATEVRRPDREPQLAWREMFRDPRVLWLAACLAIVGAGLVASLSRGGILGLIAGGGTAVVMLMARRATLRWAMLAGTVSLSLLLACWFGFDRVSHRWQNIWHDNVAAESRVAVWQRTLPLTARFAVWGSGLGTFERVEQLTRVPGDSWNVLHDHAHSDFLELWIEGGTIQLLIALVIIGLVVHRGARAFSRHASNSMGFLALGGLAGFIAVVVQSFVDFGLHIPAVAVLTAVVAASLANLAETPPTDALPATPEPRPQGWGFPVALLQAALLAAVALFLVSTAHRAEQAERFRLASRAVTADRRVDYLKAAVALAPERVELRLSLVDALLRRADASASRSRAIMPLTLGPTPSVPGLAAVLALTNGIPGPVFQDGTDLREAKTQALIARQLSPLQFDAQEVCLRLGVESDGPERALDRLLLLSPSMPEPWLQAGRLALGRGDRSKAYVCWRNALRANEGLLAEIGRAVPHEISPRELLDQVLPPNPAMIFDVVAKGAVQGLSSEDERRFCRAALALLAEKGEKRIAEDFLLEARIHTRLDDVDAAINAYRAALAKKPRAPAWRLELCQLLYRTGNYAEARRELILLRSEAPANSQVNDLYHQVLRAEQQ
;
A
#
# COMPACT_ATOMS: atom_id res chain seq x y z
N MET A 1 -78.61 -19.56 24.32
CA MET A 1 -79.41 -19.13 25.51
C MET A 1 -78.97 -17.72 25.83
N SER A 2 -79.85 -16.82 25.55
CA SER A 2 -80.23 -15.62 26.28
C SER A 2 -79.27 -14.44 26.35
N ILE A 3 -79.49 -13.46 25.54
CA ILE A 3 -79.56 -12.01 25.69
C ILE A 3 -80.55 -11.67 26.87
N PRO A 4 -80.53 -10.53 27.51
CA PRO A 4 -80.23 -9.14 27.19
C PRO A 4 -79.64 -8.34 28.40
N GLY A 5 -79.30 -7.09 28.36
CA GLY A 5 -79.92 -5.89 27.95
C GLY A 5 -79.44 -4.65 28.72
N ASN A 6 -79.40 -3.56 28.08
CA ASN A 6 -79.86 -2.21 28.41
C ASN A 6 -79.40 -1.51 29.72
N SER A 7 -78.85 -0.37 29.81
CA SER A 7 -79.44 0.93 29.50
C SER A 7 -78.78 2.09 30.30
N ARG A 8 -78.56 3.23 29.63
CA ARG A 8 -78.82 4.60 30.11
C ARG A 8 -77.84 5.23 31.13
N ARG A 9 -77.25 6.28 30.75
CA ARG A 9 -77.55 7.70 30.53
C ARG A 9 -76.63 8.64 31.30
N ARG A 10 -76.21 9.69 30.53
CA ARG A 10 -76.04 11.09 30.89
C ARG A 10 -74.78 11.54 31.62
N GLY A 11 -74.22 12.57 30.99
CA GLY A 11 -73.53 13.63 31.65
C GLY A 11 -72.54 14.42 30.74
N SER A 12 -73.12 15.33 30.04
CA SER A 12 -72.43 16.39 29.26
C SER A 12 -71.45 17.20 30.07
N ARG A 13 -70.27 17.54 29.48
CA ARG A 13 -69.82 18.94 29.49
C ARG A 13 -68.80 19.18 28.42
N LEU A 14 -69.11 20.07 27.53
CA LEU A 14 -68.32 20.75 26.57
C LEU A 14 -67.10 21.45 27.23
N LEU A 15 -65.90 21.31 26.64
CA LEU A 15 -64.87 22.33 26.68
C LEU A 15 -64.25 22.43 25.29
N THR A 16 -64.47 23.55 24.67
CA THR A 16 -64.10 24.03 23.36
C THR A 16 -62.58 24.03 23.18
N THR A 17 -62.11 23.37 22.14
CA THR A 17 -60.77 23.51 21.58
C THR A 17 -60.74 24.65 20.59
N ASN A 18 -60.06 25.73 20.90
CA ASN A 18 -59.73 26.80 19.95
C ASN A 18 -58.66 26.27 18.99
N GLN A 19 -59.03 26.00 17.76
CA GLN A 19 -58.11 25.92 16.61
C GLN A 19 -57.75 27.33 16.17
N LEU A 20 -56.49 27.74 16.35
CA LEU A 20 -55.92 28.90 15.68
C LEU A 20 -55.52 28.51 14.26
N VAL A 21 -56.34 28.89 13.31
CA VAL A 21 -56.04 28.91 11.87
C VAL A 21 -55.27 30.19 11.59
N PHE A 22 -53.98 30.08 11.20
CA PHE A 22 -53.24 31.21 10.67
C PHE A 22 -53.62 31.44 9.19
N SER A 23 -54.43 32.47 8.93
CA SER A 23 -54.61 32.99 7.61
C SER A 23 -53.56 34.11 7.34
N SER A 24 -52.90 33.99 6.22
CA SER A 24 -51.97 34.99 5.71
C SER A 24 -52.74 36.20 5.17
N HIS A 25 -52.89 37.28 5.94
CA HIS A 25 -53.13 38.64 5.42
C HIS A 25 -52.42 39.70 6.26
N PRO A 26 -51.77 40.71 5.67
CA PRO A 26 -50.97 41.71 6.37
C PRO A 26 -51.81 42.93 6.72
N SER A 27 -52.52 42.91 7.83
CA SER A 27 -53.03 44.14 8.50
C SER A 27 -53.81 43.78 9.78
N SER A 28 -53.10 43.52 10.86
CA SER A 28 -53.64 43.63 12.19
C SER A 28 -52.69 44.46 13.03
N ARG A 29 -53.07 45.74 13.24
CA ARG A 29 -52.42 46.62 14.24
C ARG A 29 -52.68 46.00 15.62
N LEU A 30 -51.59 45.56 16.27
CA LEU A 30 -51.62 45.29 17.70
C LEU A 30 -51.88 46.59 18.44
N ILE A 31 -53.02 46.72 19.12
CA ILE A 31 -53.28 47.76 20.10
C ILE A 31 -52.46 47.37 21.34
N ILE A 32 -51.32 47.97 21.53
CA ILE A 32 -50.49 47.83 22.72
C ILE A 32 -50.94 48.91 23.68
N GLY A 33 -51.43 48.50 24.84
CA GLY A 33 -51.79 49.42 25.90
C GLY A 33 -50.60 50.25 26.35
N GLU A 34 -50.79 51.53 26.50
CA GLU A 34 -49.79 52.48 27.00
C GLU A 34 -49.34 52.02 28.42
N GLY A 35 -48.12 51.51 28.49
CA GLY A 35 -47.54 51.13 29.79
C GLY A 35 -46.27 50.25 29.74
N CYS A 36 -45.83 49.70 28.62
CA CYS A 36 -44.58 48.96 28.56
C CYS A 36 -43.44 49.85 28.14
N ALA A 37 -42.42 49.92 28.94
CA ALA A 37 -41.19 50.68 28.70
C ALA A 37 -40.58 50.35 27.32
N PRO A 38 -40.17 51.34 26.50
CA PRO A 38 -39.59 51.14 25.15
C PRO A 38 -38.35 50.27 25.15
N SER A 39 -37.66 50.12 26.26
CA SER A 39 -36.48 49.33 26.46
C SER A 39 -36.71 47.80 26.31
N LEU A 40 -37.80 47.25 26.75
CA LEU A 40 -38.11 45.82 26.72
C LEU A 40 -38.47 45.34 25.29
N LEU A 41 -39.17 46.15 24.50
CA LEU A 41 -39.50 45.85 23.09
C LEU A 41 -38.24 45.91 22.23
N GLN A 42 -37.35 46.88 22.51
CA GLN A 42 -36.08 47.01 21.79
C GLN A 42 -35.12 45.86 22.12
N PHE A 43 -35.13 45.39 23.37
CA PHE A 43 -34.39 44.19 23.76
C PHE A 43 -34.93 42.90 23.13
N ALA A 44 -36.25 42.70 23.03
CA ALA A 44 -36.89 41.59 22.41
C ALA A 44 -36.60 41.52 20.88
N LEU A 45 -36.70 42.70 20.19
CA LEU A 45 -36.40 42.80 18.74
C LEU A 45 -34.88 42.62 18.45
N LEU A 46 -34.00 43.05 19.34
CA LEU A 46 -32.57 42.86 19.24
C LEU A 46 -32.19 41.40 19.47
N ASP A 47 -32.90 40.69 20.34
CA ASP A 47 -32.67 39.25 20.62
C ASP A 47 -33.17 38.37 19.48
N GLU A 48 -34.36 38.68 18.90
CA GLU A 48 -34.88 38.02 17.67
C GLU A 48 -33.95 38.22 16.45
N SER A 49 -33.42 39.41 16.25
CA SER A 49 -32.48 39.69 15.18
C SER A 49 -31.13 38.98 15.37
N ARG A 50 -30.62 38.86 16.61
CA ARG A 50 -29.41 38.12 16.94
C ARG A 50 -29.60 36.61 16.79
N VAL A 51 -30.74 36.05 17.19
CA VAL A 51 -31.06 34.61 17.00
C VAL A 51 -31.15 34.28 15.51
N THR A 52 -31.83 35.08 14.70
CA THR A 52 -31.90 34.89 13.24
C THR A 52 -30.54 34.98 12.55
N MET A 53 -29.69 35.92 12.97
CA MET A 53 -28.33 36.07 12.42
C MET A 53 -27.44 34.87 12.79
N ARG A 54 -27.48 34.39 14.03
CA ARG A 54 -26.73 33.19 14.47
C ARG A 54 -27.15 31.95 13.69
N CYS A 55 -28.47 31.75 13.50
CA CYS A 55 -28.98 30.64 12.70
C CYS A 55 -28.48 30.70 11.24
N ARG A 56 -28.54 31.87 10.61
CA ARG A 56 -28.01 32.05 9.23
C ARG A 56 -26.51 31.74 9.15
N LEU A 57 -25.72 32.24 10.10
CA LEU A 57 -24.27 31.99 10.13
C LEU A 57 -23.96 30.50 10.36
N ALA A 58 -24.68 29.81 11.25
CA ALA A 58 -24.52 28.37 11.46
C ALA A 58 -24.85 27.56 10.19
N HIS A 59 -25.91 27.97 9.43
CA HIS A 59 -26.22 27.36 8.13
C HIS A 59 -25.14 27.62 7.08
N LEU A 60 -24.59 28.81 7.00
CA LEU A 60 -23.50 29.13 6.08
C LEU A 60 -22.23 28.31 6.40
N LEU A 61 -21.87 28.19 7.69
CA LEU A 61 -20.74 27.35 8.11
C LEU A 61 -20.97 25.87 7.78
N THR A 62 -22.21 25.38 7.92
CA THR A 62 -22.54 24.00 7.55
C THR A 62 -22.44 23.79 6.03
N ALA A 63 -22.93 24.72 5.23
CA ALA A 63 -22.80 24.69 3.77
C ALA A 63 -21.32 24.78 3.31
N ALA A 64 -20.51 25.61 3.99
CA ALA A 64 -19.07 25.67 3.74
C ALA A 64 -18.38 24.32 4.05
N MET A 65 -18.70 23.69 5.17
CA MET A 65 -18.17 22.35 5.52
C MET A 65 -18.58 21.30 4.48
N GLU A 66 -19.85 21.33 4.03
CA GLU A 66 -20.29 20.45 2.95
C GLU A 66 -19.48 20.67 1.67
N GLY A 67 -19.32 21.94 1.26
CA GLY A 67 -18.52 22.29 0.08
C GLY A 67 -17.10 21.77 0.16
N VAL A 68 -16.45 21.93 1.33
CA VAL A 68 -15.09 21.40 1.56
C VAL A 68 -15.05 19.88 1.41
N VAL A 69 -16.01 19.13 2.00
CA VAL A 69 -16.02 17.66 1.88
C VAL A 69 -16.26 17.21 0.43
N LEU A 70 -17.24 17.82 -0.25
CA LEU A 70 -17.56 17.52 -1.66
C LEU A 70 -16.39 17.83 -2.60
N LEU A 71 -15.52 18.79 -2.24
CA LEU A 71 -14.31 19.13 -2.99
C LEU A 71 -13.15 18.21 -2.62
N LEU A 72 -12.97 17.88 -1.33
CA LEU A 72 -11.90 16.98 -0.88
C LEU A 72 -11.95 15.61 -1.54
N VAL A 73 -13.17 15.04 -1.71
CA VAL A 73 -13.34 13.69 -2.30
C VAL A 73 -12.74 13.58 -3.71
N PRO A 74 -13.05 14.43 -4.70
CA PRO A 74 -12.39 14.38 -5.99
C PRO A 74 -10.94 14.87 -5.92
N CYS A 75 -10.62 15.95 -5.20
CA CYS A 75 -9.27 16.51 -5.16
C CYS A 75 -8.22 15.56 -4.54
N ALA A 76 -8.63 14.67 -3.65
CA ALA A 76 -7.73 13.67 -3.07
C ALA A 76 -7.24 12.63 -4.10
N VAL A 77 -8.00 12.38 -5.16
CA VAL A 77 -7.70 11.30 -6.13
C VAL A 77 -6.72 11.74 -7.20
N TRP A 78 -6.98 12.91 -7.82
CA TRP A 78 -6.26 13.35 -9.00
C TRP A 78 -4.75 13.48 -8.82
N PRO A 79 -4.22 13.93 -7.67
CA PRO A 79 -2.78 13.95 -7.44
C PRO A 79 -2.27 12.59 -6.93
N PHE A 80 -2.26 11.58 -7.78
CA PHE A 80 -1.72 10.24 -7.50
C PHE A 80 -2.36 9.53 -6.29
N GLY A 81 -3.65 9.79 -6.02
CA GLY A 81 -4.33 9.29 -4.83
C GLY A 81 -3.84 9.93 -3.52
N SER A 82 -3.18 11.07 -3.60
CA SER A 82 -2.55 11.81 -2.48
C SER A 82 -1.49 11.02 -1.71
N VAL A 83 -0.73 10.14 -2.39
CA VAL A 83 0.34 9.35 -1.74
C VAL A 83 1.63 10.14 -1.50
N HIS A 84 1.87 11.25 -2.22
CA HIS A 84 3.05 12.10 -2.02
C HIS A 84 2.86 13.08 -0.87
N ALA A 85 3.91 13.35 -0.10
CA ALA A 85 3.89 14.20 1.08
C ALA A 85 3.24 15.57 0.88
N TYR A 86 3.50 16.23 -0.26
CA TYR A 86 2.87 17.51 -0.61
C TYR A 86 1.34 17.42 -0.72
N PHE A 87 0.83 16.39 -1.39
CA PHE A 87 -0.61 16.22 -1.58
C PHE A 87 -1.30 15.70 -0.32
N GLN A 88 -0.59 14.90 0.51
CA GLN A 88 -1.06 14.54 1.85
C GLN A 88 -1.20 15.78 2.73
N TRP A 89 -0.21 16.70 2.70
CA TRP A 89 -0.29 17.97 3.40
C TRP A 89 -1.51 18.78 2.95
N LEU A 90 -1.76 18.94 1.64
CA LEU A 90 -2.95 19.65 1.13
C LEU A 90 -4.26 19.01 1.61
N LEU A 91 -4.35 17.69 1.62
CA LEU A 91 -5.50 16.96 2.13
C LEU A 91 -5.70 17.23 3.63
N ILE A 92 -4.64 17.19 4.41
CA ILE A 92 -4.67 17.48 5.86
C ILE A 92 -5.05 18.93 6.12
N VAL A 93 -4.61 19.88 5.29
CA VAL A 93 -5.06 21.29 5.36
C VAL A 93 -6.58 21.39 5.15
N GLY A 94 -7.12 20.64 4.18
CA GLY A 94 -8.57 20.58 3.97
C GLY A 94 -9.34 20.01 5.16
N VAL A 95 -8.82 18.97 5.81
CA VAL A 95 -9.38 18.42 7.07
C VAL A 95 -9.23 19.42 8.21
N GLY A 96 -8.10 20.11 8.33
CA GLY A 96 -7.89 21.19 9.30
C GLY A 96 -8.90 22.32 9.13
N LEU A 97 -9.17 22.73 7.88
CA LEU A 97 -10.21 23.73 7.58
C LEU A 97 -11.60 23.26 8.05
N LEU A 98 -11.95 21.99 7.84
CA LEU A 98 -13.20 21.42 8.35
C LEU A 98 -13.31 21.52 9.87
N LEU A 99 -12.22 21.24 10.60
CA LEU A 99 -12.19 21.34 12.06
C LEU A 99 -12.33 22.80 12.53
N VAL A 100 -11.70 23.75 11.84
CA VAL A 100 -11.84 25.19 12.13
C VAL A 100 -13.26 25.67 11.86
N LEU A 101 -13.89 25.28 10.75
CA LEU A 101 -15.29 25.59 10.45
C LEU A 101 -16.24 24.97 11.48
N TRP A 102 -15.96 23.75 11.93
CA TRP A 102 -16.71 23.11 13.02
C TRP A 102 -16.56 23.86 14.35
N ALA A 103 -15.34 24.25 14.71
CA ALA A 103 -15.07 25.09 15.89
C ALA A 103 -15.84 26.42 15.83
N ALA A 104 -15.79 27.12 14.69
CA ALA A 104 -16.53 28.36 14.46
C ALA A 104 -18.05 28.15 14.62
N ARG A 105 -18.61 27.07 14.04
CA ARG A 105 -20.02 26.72 14.19
C ARG A 105 -20.39 26.47 15.64
N THR A 106 -19.57 25.72 16.40
CA THR A 106 -19.79 25.43 17.82
C THR A 106 -19.84 26.74 18.65
N LEU A 107 -18.98 27.71 18.37
CA LEU A 107 -19.00 29.02 19.04
C LEU A 107 -20.23 29.85 18.67
N VAL A 108 -20.66 29.85 17.41
CA VAL A 108 -21.87 30.53 16.96
C VAL A 108 -23.14 29.95 17.60
N GLU A 109 -23.22 28.62 17.68
CA GLU A 109 -24.35 27.92 18.33
C GLU A 109 -24.28 28.03 19.88
N GLY A 110 -23.12 28.26 20.46
CA GLY A 110 -22.92 28.39 21.90
C GLY A 110 -23.20 27.10 22.68
N ARG A 111 -23.15 25.94 22.04
CA ARG A 111 -23.43 24.62 22.63
C ARG A 111 -22.59 23.52 22.02
N LEU A 112 -22.30 22.51 22.83
CA LEU A 112 -21.69 21.28 22.33
C LEU A 112 -22.72 20.48 21.52
N VAL A 113 -22.45 20.22 20.25
CA VAL A 113 -23.19 19.26 19.45
C VAL A 113 -22.29 18.05 19.19
N TRP A 114 -22.52 17.01 19.95
CA TRP A 114 -21.80 15.75 19.81
C TRP A 114 -22.82 14.60 19.74
N VAL A 115 -22.66 13.77 18.72
CA VAL A 115 -23.51 12.60 18.52
C VAL A 115 -22.72 11.37 18.94
N SER A 116 -23.19 10.68 19.98
CA SER A 116 -22.58 9.41 20.40
C SER A 116 -22.59 8.41 19.24
N CYS A 117 -21.42 7.87 18.91
CA CYS A 117 -21.26 6.97 17.79
C CYS A 117 -20.26 5.88 18.15
N PRO A 118 -20.65 4.61 18.25
CA PRO A 118 -19.72 3.52 18.59
C PRO A 118 -18.61 3.35 17.53
N ILE A 119 -18.88 3.71 16.27
CA ILE A 119 -17.85 3.71 15.23
C ILE A 119 -16.79 4.77 15.55
N ALA A 120 -17.19 6.00 15.93
CA ALA A 120 -16.27 7.05 16.30
C ALA A 120 -15.44 6.68 17.55
N LEU A 121 -16.04 6.00 18.51
CA LEU A 121 -15.35 5.48 19.69
C LEU A 121 -14.31 4.42 19.30
N GLY A 122 -14.67 3.48 18.45
CA GLY A 122 -13.73 2.48 17.94
C GLY A 122 -12.54 3.10 17.19
N LEU A 123 -12.81 4.06 16.31
CA LEU A 123 -11.77 4.81 15.58
C LEU A 123 -10.85 5.61 16.53
N ALA A 124 -11.42 6.26 17.54
CA ALA A 124 -10.63 6.96 18.56
C ALA A 124 -9.78 5.98 19.39
N THR A 125 -10.29 4.80 19.68
CA THR A 125 -9.55 3.74 20.39
C THR A 125 -8.38 3.24 19.52
N LEU A 126 -8.55 3.06 18.21
CA LEU A 126 -7.43 2.74 17.30
C LEU A 126 -6.35 3.82 17.35
N CYS A 127 -6.72 5.11 17.27
CA CYS A 127 -5.75 6.20 17.41
C CYS A 127 -5.02 6.13 18.75
N LEU A 128 -5.73 5.88 19.85
CA LEU A 128 -5.13 5.76 21.18
C LEU A 128 -4.13 4.62 21.27
N LEU A 129 -4.44 3.47 20.69
CA LEU A 129 -3.53 2.32 20.66
C LEU A 129 -2.26 2.61 19.85
N VAL A 130 -2.38 3.32 18.72
CA VAL A 130 -1.20 3.77 17.95
C VAL A 130 -0.40 4.82 18.71
N ILE A 131 -1.05 5.73 19.46
CA ILE A 131 -0.35 6.67 20.37
C ILE A 131 0.46 5.89 21.41
N VAL A 132 -0.13 4.85 22.02
CA VAL A 132 0.58 4.02 23.00
C VAL A 132 1.81 3.33 22.37
N GLN A 133 1.76 2.95 21.10
CA GLN A 133 2.90 2.35 20.40
C GLN A 133 4.11 3.29 20.31
N VAL A 134 3.92 4.61 20.30
CA VAL A 134 5.00 5.60 20.16
C VAL A 134 5.40 6.29 21.46
N ILE A 135 4.74 5.98 22.56
CA ILE A 135 5.12 6.51 23.88
C ILE A 135 6.46 5.91 24.31
N PRO A 136 7.42 6.76 24.73
CA PRO A 136 8.69 6.28 25.27
C PRO A 136 8.48 5.57 26.60
N LEU A 137 8.95 4.33 26.69
CA LEU A 137 8.83 3.45 27.85
C LEU A 137 10.20 3.00 28.35
N SER A 138 10.28 2.50 29.55
CA SER A 138 11.48 1.81 30.05
C SER A 138 11.67 0.46 29.32
N ALA A 139 12.90 0.03 29.14
CA ALA A 139 13.20 -1.26 28.52
C ALA A 139 12.49 -2.44 29.21
N GLY A 140 12.38 -2.41 30.54
CA GLY A 140 11.66 -3.40 31.33
C GLY A 140 10.15 -3.41 31.02
N ALA A 141 9.52 -2.23 30.88
CA ALA A 141 8.12 -2.13 30.49
C ALA A 141 7.86 -2.69 29.09
N VAL A 142 8.74 -2.39 28.12
CA VAL A 142 8.65 -2.96 26.76
C VAL A 142 8.84 -4.50 26.82
N GLY A 143 9.74 -4.99 27.67
CA GLY A 143 9.96 -6.43 27.87
C GLY A 143 8.70 -7.17 28.34
N ILE A 144 7.92 -6.56 29.21
CA ILE A 144 6.67 -7.15 29.74
C ILE A 144 5.53 -7.02 28.72
N LEU A 145 5.35 -5.84 28.12
CA LEU A 145 4.22 -5.53 27.27
C LEU A 145 4.36 -6.11 25.85
N ALA A 146 5.58 -6.06 25.30
CA ALA A 146 5.88 -6.47 23.92
C ALA A 146 7.20 -7.29 23.86
N PRO A 147 7.23 -8.54 24.36
CA PRO A 147 8.44 -9.35 24.46
C PRO A 147 9.08 -9.60 23.09
N GLY A 148 8.30 -9.71 22.01
CA GLY A 148 8.81 -9.85 20.65
C GLY A 148 9.59 -8.62 20.17
N THR A 149 9.11 -7.42 20.49
CA THR A 149 9.80 -6.15 20.22
C THR A 149 11.06 -6.02 21.05
N ALA A 150 10.99 -6.33 22.36
CA ALA A 150 12.13 -6.28 23.27
C ALA A 150 13.25 -7.23 22.84
N SER A 151 12.91 -8.49 22.53
CA SER A 151 13.84 -9.49 22.02
C SER A 151 14.56 -9.04 20.74
N LEU A 152 13.81 -8.47 19.79
CA LEU A 152 14.38 -8.01 18.54
C LEU A 152 15.28 -6.79 18.73
N ARG A 153 14.88 -5.82 19.57
CA ARG A 153 15.73 -4.68 19.93
C ARG A 153 17.04 -5.16 20.59
N GLY A 154 16.97 -6.10 21.52
CA GLY A 154 18.14 -6.69 22.16
C GLY A 154 19.08 -7.41 21.20
N ALA A 155 18.55 -8.04 20.14
CA ALA A 155 19.34 -8.68 19.09
C ALA A 155 19.96 -7.66 18.11
N LEU A 156 19.30 -6.52 17.86
CA LEU A 156 19.71 -5.57 16.83
C LEU A 156 20.51 -4.37 17.36
N LEU A 157 20.49 -4.11 18.67
CA LEU A 157 21.24 -3.01 19.28
C LEU A 157 22.41 -3.57 20.11
N PRO A 158 23.58 -2.91 20.10
CA PRO A 158 24.69 -3.28 20.98
C PRO A 158 24.33 -3.15 22.46
N ALA A 159 24.83 -4.08 23.27
CA ALA A 159 24.60 -4.06 24.71
C ALA A 159 25.38 -2.94 25.43
N ALA A 160 26.51 -2.51 24.86
CA ALA A 160 27.36 -1.48 25.43
C ALA A 160 27.13 -0.12 24.77
N PRO A 161 27.26 1.00 25.53
CA PRO A 161 27.23 2.34 24.96
C PRO A 161 28.31 2.52 23.88
N GLU A 162 27.95 3.21 22.82
CA GLU A 162 28.84 3.40 21.68
C GLU A 162 29.65 4.68 21.79
N PRO A 163 30.97 4.64 21.54
CA PRO A 163 31.81 5.79 21.62
C PRO A 163 31.59 6.72 20.41
N VAL A 164 31.29 7.99 20.65
CA VAL A 164 31.22 9.03 19.63
C VAL A 164 32.30 10.06 19.91
N GLY A 165 33.34 10.10 19.07
CA GLY A 165 34.30 11.21 19.03
C GLY A 165 34.96 11.61 20.35
N GLY A 166 35.34 10.64 21.21
CA GLY A 166 35.99 10.91 22.49
C GLY A 166 35.09 10.99 23.72
N GLY A 167 33.78 10.81 23.56
CA GLY A 167 32.81 10.64 24.65
C GLY A 167 31.81 9.55 24.32
N SER A 168 31.32 8.81 25.32
CA SER A 168 30.18 7.91 25.16
C SER A 168 28.92 8.75 24.92
N LEU A 169 28.00 8.27 24.07
CA LEU A 169 26.64 8.82 24.05
C LEU A 169 26.10 8.71 25.48
N THR A 170 25.86 9.86 26.12
CA THR A 170 25.25 9.84 27.44
C THR A 170 23.85 9.23 27.32
N THR A 171 23.40 8.55 28.39
CA THR A 171 22.07 7.93 28.46
C THR A 171 20.91 8.88 28.12
N SER A 172 21.12 10.17 28.23
CA SER A 172 20.17 11.23 27.88
C SER A 172 20.04 11.49 26.36
N SER A 173 20.95 10.98 25.52
CA SER A 173 20.90 11.12 24.06
C SER A 173 20.34 9.87 23.34
N VAL A 174 20.15 8.76 24.06
CA VAL A 174 19.57 7.53 23.52
C VAL A 174 18.05 7.64 23.56
N PRO A 175 17.35 7.52 22.42
CA PRO A 175 15.89 7.51 22.43
C PRO A 175 15.36 6.39 23.33
N ALA A 176 14.40 6.71 24.20
CA ALA A 176 13.75 5.71 25.03
C ALA A 176 13.05 4.65 24.17
N ALA A 177 12.98 3.42 24.64
CA ALA A 177 12.34 2.33 23.92
C ALA A 177 10.85 2.59 23.72
N THR A 178 10.30 2.20 22.58
CA THR A 178 8.87 2.27 22.25
C THR A 178 8.33 0.87 21.96
N LEU A 179 7.00 0.69 22.03
CA LEU A 179 6.38 -0.56 21.59
C LEU A 179 6.53 -0.74 20.08
N SER A 180 6.50 0.35 19.31
CA SER A 180 6.85 0.33 17.90
C SER A 180 8.35 0.13 17.70
N LEU A 181 8.71 -0.69 16.72
CA LEU A 181 10.11 -0.88 16.26
C LEU A 181 10.62 0.30 15.42
N ASP A 182 9.71 1.12 14.89
CA ASP A 182 10.01 2.37 14.19
C ASP A 182 8.98 3.44 14.56
N ALA A 183 9.31 4.24 15.55
CA ALA A 183 8.43 5.30 16.03
C ALA A 183 8.18 6.41 15.00
N GLY A 184 9.11 6.64 14.07
CA GLY A 184 8.96 7.62 12.98
C GLY A 184 7.87 7.21 12.01
N ALA A 185 7.97 6.01 11.46
CA ALA A 185 6.95 5.44 10.55
C ALA A 185 5.57 5.39 11.22
N THR A 186 5.53 4.97 12.50
CA THR A 186 4.26 4.88 13.24
C THR A 186 3.62 6.27 13.48
N ARG A 187 4.41 7.32 13.68
CA ARG A 187 3.87 8.70 13.79
C ARG A 187 3.31 9.21 12.47
N ASP A 188 3.95 8.89 11.34
CA ASP A 188 3.44 9.25 10.01
C ASP A 188 2.11 8.54 9.73
N GLY A 189 1.99 7.24 10.04
CA GLY A 189 0.74 6.49 9.96
C GLY A 189 -0.34 7.03 10.90
N LEU A 190 0.02 7.41 12.13
CA LEU A 190 -0.89 8.02 13.10
C LEU A 190 -1.45 9.36 12.59
N LEU A 191 -0.62 10.21 12.00
CA LEU A 191 -1.05 11.49 11.44
C LEU A 191 -2.15 11.29 10.38
N GLN A 192 -1.97 10.34 9.49
CA GLN A 192 -2.95 9.98 8.47
C GLN A 192 -4.23 9.42 9.09
N LEU A 193 -4.11 8.51 10.06
CA LEU A 193 -5.25 7.92 10.76
C LEU A 193 -6.07 8.99 11.49
N VAL A 194 -5.43 9.90 12.24
CA VAL A 194 -6.11 11.01 12.95
C VAL A 194 -6.82 11.94 11.97
N ALA A 195 -6.23 12.24 10.81
CA ALA A 195 -6.88 13.06 9.78
C ALA A 195 -8.17 12.39 9.24
N VAL A 196 -8.14 11.08 8.97
CA VAL A 196 -9.31 10.32 8.50
C VAL A 196 -10.38 10.24 9.58
N VAL A 197 -10.00 10.02 10.84
CA VAL A 197 -10.92 9.98 12.00
C VAL A 197 -11.54 11.36 12.24
N ALA A 198 -10.77 12.42 12.13
CA ALA A 198 -11.28 13.80 12.23
C ALA A 198 -12.28 14.12 11.12
N LEU A 199 -12.01 13.69 9.89
CA LEU A 199 -12.95 13.81 8.77
C LEU A 199 -14.25 13.05 9.03
N PHE A 200 -14.15 11.78 9.46
CA PHE A 200 -15.32 10.98 9.86
C PHE A 200 -16.14 11.71 10.92
N ALA A 201 -15.49 12.21 11.98
CA ALA A 201 -16.16 12.93 13.07
C ALA A 201 -16.80 14.24 12.58
N ALA A 202 -16.17 15.00 11.72
CA ALA A 202 -16.72 16.23 11.16
C ALA A 202 -17.99 15.95 10.34
N VAL A 203 -17.95 14.96 9.43
CA VAL A 203 -19.13 14.54 8.63
C VAL A 203 -20.24 14.00 9.53
N ARG A 204 -19.90 13.14 10.50
CA ARG A 204 -20.87 12.52 11.43
C ARG A 204 -21.62 13.54 12.27
N ASN A 205 -20.97 14.61 12.72
CA ASN A 205 -21.58 15.60 13.62
C ASN A 205 -22.23 16.78 12.89
N ASN A 206 -21.78 17.13 11.69
CA ASN A 206 -22.21 18.35 11.01
C ASN A 206 -23.05 18.12 9.74
N LEU A 207 -22.88 16.99 9.02
CA LEU A 207 -23.53 16.75 7.73
C LEU A 207 -24.54 15.58 7.84
N ARG A 208 -25.55 15.76 8.71
CA ARG A 208 -26.52 14.68 9.05
C ARG A 208 -27.75 14.63 8.14
N TYR A 209 -27.92 15.61 7.23
CA TYR A 209 -29.09 15.68 6.37
C TYR A 209 -28.93 14.82 5.11
N PRO A 210 -30.01 14.11 4.67
CA PRO A 210 -29.93 13.17 3.55
C PRO A 210 -29.46 13.76 2.23
N ALA A 211 -29.75 15.05 2.01
CA ALA A 211 -29.37 15.76 0.79
C ALA A 211 -27.84 15.84 0.58
N PHE A 212 -27.05 15.86 1.66
CA PHE A 212 -25.59 15.77 1.57
C PHE A 212 -25.15 14.44 0.92
N PHE A 213 -25.69 13.31 1.39
CA PHE A 213 -25.32 12.00 0.85
C PHE A 213 -25.74 11.85 -0.62
N TYR A 214 -26.87 12.45 -0.98
CA TYR A 214 -27.32 12.50 -2.37
C TYR A 214 -26.37 13.31 -3.26
N ARG A 215 -25.92 14.51 -2.83
CA ARG A 215 -24.93 15.32 -3.55
C ARG A 215 -23.57 14.63 -3.65
N LEU A 216 -23.12 14.01 -2.57
CA LEU A 216 -21.89 13.21 -2.57
C LEU A 216 -21.95 12.11 -3.64
N ALA A 217 -23.08 11.39 -3.75
CA ALA A 217 -23.23 10.33 -4.73
C ALA A 217 -23.11 10.85 -6.18
N TRP A 218 -23.66 12.03 -6.47
CA TRP A 218 -23.50 12.66 -7.79
C TRP A 218 -22.06 13.10 -8.07
N VAL A 219 -21.37 13.65 -7.07
CA VAL A 219 -19.93 13.98 -7.19
C VAL A 219 -19.12 12.72 -7.46
N CYS A 220 -19.41 11.61 -6.75
CA CYS A 220 -18.73 10.34 -6.98
C CYS A 220 -19.04 9.75 -8.35
N ALA A 221 -20.29 9.85 -8.84
CA ALA A 221 -20.66 9.40 -10.17
C ALA A 221 -19.88 10.16 -11.26
N ALA A 222 -19.87 11.49 -11.19
CA ALA A 222 -19.16 12.34 -12.14
C ALA A 222 -17.63 12.12 -12.10
N ASN A 223 -17.05 12.08 -10.88
CA ASN A 223 -15.62 11.84 -10.70
C ASN A 223 -15.22 10.43 -11.15
N GLY A 224 -16.03 9.42 -10.83
CA GLY A 224 -15.79 8.04 -11.28
C GLY A 224 -15.76 7.91 -12.81
N VAL A 225 -16.66 8.58 -13.50
CA VAL A 225 -16.67 8.64 -14.97
C VAL A 225 -15.40 9.31 -15.50
N ALA A 226 -15.02 10.47 -14.96
CA ALA A 226 -13.82 11.18 -15.38
C ALA A 226 -12.56 10.31 -15.20
N LEU A 227 -12.44 9.64 -14.03
CA LEU A 227 -11.32 8.74 -13.72
C LEU A 227 -11.29 7.53 -14.67
N ALA A 228 -12.44 6.92 -14.95
CA ALA A 228 -12.54 5.77 -15.86
C ALA A 228 -12.13 6.16 -17.29
N LEU A 229 -12.62 7.30 -17.79
CA LEU A 229 -12.29 7.80 -19.13
C LEU A 229 -10.80 8.11 -19.26
N VAL A 230 -10.20 8.80 -18.29
CA VAL A 230 -8.75 9.07 -18.27
C VAL A 230 -7.96 7.76 -18.19
N GLY A 231 -8.36 6.82 -17.33
CA GLY A 231 -7.69 5.53 -17.20
C GLY A 231 -7.74 4.69 -18.48
N MET A 232 -8.89 4.62 -19.14
CA MET A 232 -9.04 3.91 -20.42
C MET A 232 -8.28 4.61 -21.56
N GLY A 233 -8.34 5.95 -21.61
CA GLY A 233 -7.57 6.74 -22.57
C GLY A 233 -6.08 6.51 -22.42
N GLN A 234 -5.58 6.52 -21.18
CA GLN A 234 -4.18 6.25 -20.85
C GLN A 234 -3.77 4.80 -21.21
N LEU A 235 -4.63 3.83 -20.92
CA LEU A 235 -4.38 2.42 -21.28
C LEU A 235 -4.25 2.22 -22.79
N ALA A 236 -4.97 2.99 -23.59
CA ALA A 236 -4.96 2.92 -25.05
C ALA A 236 -3.77 3.64 -25.69
N SER A 237 -3.20 4.67 -25.04
CA SER A 237 -2.25 5.60 -25.66
C SER A 237 -0.92 5.77 -24.91
N SER A 238 -0.69 5.05 -23.81
CA SER A 238 0.52 5.18 -22.98
C SER A 238 1.02 3.81 -22.52
N PRO A 239 2.33 3.65 -22.25
CA PRO A 239 2.86 2.47 -21.58
C PRO A 239 2.18 2.22 -20.24
N SER A 240 2.02 0.95 -19.87
CA SER A 240 1.27 0.54 -18.66
C SER A 240 1.87 1.00 -17.33
N ASN A 241 3.08 1.52 -17.35
CA ASN A 241 3.83 2.02 -16.17
C ASN A 241 4.04 3.52 -16.19
N VAL A 242 3.29 4.29 -16.99
CA VAL A 242 3.42 5.76 -17.08
C VAL A 242 2.10 6.42 -16.71
N VAL A 243 2.10 7.23 -15.63
CA VAL A 243 0.94 8.04 -15.20
C VAL A 243 0.93 9.36 -15.95
N PHE A 244 -0.26 9.83 -16.32
CA PHE A 244 -0.47 11.10 -17.05
C PHE A 244 0.47 11.28 -18.25
N TRP A 245 0.77 10.19 -18.98
CA TRP A 245 1.64 10.19 -20.18
C TRP A 245 3.06 10.74 -19.96
N SER A 246 3.47 11.00 -18.73
CA SER A 246 4.73 11.69 -18.44
C SER A 246 5.51 11.14 -17.24
N VAL A 247 4.85 10.56 -16.25
CA VAL A 247 5.48 10.15 -14.99
C VAL A 247 5.68 8.63 -14.98
N PRO A 248 6.92 8.12 -15.11
CA PRO A 248 7.20 6.70 -15.05
C PRO A 248 7.03 6.16 -13.62
N THR A 249 6.50 4.94 -13.49
CA THR A 249 6.29 4.24 -12.23
C THR A 249 6.84 2.81 -12.31
N ARG A 250 6.96 2.13 -11.17
CA ARG A 250 7.41 0.73 -11.13
C ARG A 250 6.29 -0.27 -11.42
N GLY A 251 5.03 0.12 -11.23
CA GLY A 251 3.86 -0.76 -11.35
C GLY A 251 2.93 -0.44 -12.51
N ALA A 252 1.95 -1.30 -12.75
CA ALA A 252 0.90 -1.03 -13.73
C ALA A 252 -0.09 -0.02 -13.17
N VAL A 253 -0.25 1.10 -13.87
CA VAL A 253 -1.07 2.25 -13.50
C VAL A 253 -2.46 2.18 -14.15
N PHE A 254 -3.43 2.92 -13.58
CA PHE A 254 -4.71 3.18 -14.22
C PHE A 254 -5.27 4.54 -13.75
N GLY A 255 -5.48 5.45 -14.68
CA GLY A 255 -5.85 6.83 -14.38
C GLY A 255 -4.76 7.52 -13.53
N PRO A 256 -5.15 8.33 -12.53
CA PRO A 256 -4.19 9.04 -11.68
C PRO A 256 -3.53 8.15 -10.62
N PHE A 257 -3.93 6.89 -10.49
CA PHE A 257 -3.35 6.00 -9.49
C PHE A 257 -2.08 5.33 -9.99
N ILE A 258 -1.05 5.30 -9.15
CA ILE A 258 0.22 4.60 -9.40
C ILE A 258 0.06 3.06 -9.38
N CYS A 259 -1.07 2.57 -8.89
CA CYS A 259 -1.44 1.16 -8.94
C CYS A 259 -2.90 1.02 -9.39
N ARG A 260 -3.14 0.20 -10.43
CA ARG A 260 -4.47 -0.07 -10.97
C ARG A 260 -5.46 -0.66 -9.95
N ASN A 261 -4.97 -1.35 -8.92
CA ASN A 261 -5.82 -1.90 -7.87
C ASN A 261 -6.43 -0.80 -7.00
N HIS A 262 -5.71 0.29 -6.76
CA HIS A 262 -6.21 1.44 -5.98
C HIS A 262 -7.34 2.17 -6.73
N PHE A 263 -7.25 2.27 -8.05
CA PHE A 263 -8.38 2.73 -8.86
C PHE A 263 -9.62 1.87 -8.63
N ALA A 264 -9.47 0.54 -8.59
CA ALA A 264 -10.58 -0.38 -8.42
C ALA A 264 -11.31 -0.21 -7.07
N TYR A 265 -10.60 0.08 -5.98
CA TYR A 265 -11.21 0.43 -4.69
C TYR A 265 -12.13 1.65 -4.81
N TYR A 266 -11.59 2.72 -5.38
CA TYR A 266 -12.33 3.96 -5.54
C TYR A 266 -13.51 3.80 -6.50
N ALA A 267 -13.31 3.09 -7.60
CA ALA A 267 -14.34 2.78 -8.59
C ALA A 267 -15.50 1.99 -7.99
N ASN A 268 -15.23 1.02 -7.12
CA ASN A 268 -16.25 0.23 -6.43
C ASN A 268 -17.15 1.08 -5.53
N LEU A 269 -16.60 2.06 -4.82
CA LEU A 269 -17.40 3.04 -4.05
C LEU A 269 -18.27 3.91 -4.98
N CYS A 270 -17.69 4.40 -6.09
CA CYS A 270 -18.43 5.19 -7.08
C CYS A 270 -19.55 4.37 -7.74
N LEU A 271 -19.28 3.11 -8.12
CA LEU A 271 -20.27 2.19 -8.69
C LEU A 271 -21.43 1.94 -7.71
N GLY A 272 -21.10 1.64 -6.45
CA GLY A 272 -22.11 1.43 -5.42
C GLY A 272 -23.03 2.64 -5.26
N LEU A 273 -22.48 3.84 -5.10
CA LEU A 273 -23.25 5.08 -4.95
C LEU A 273 -24.07 5.40 -6.21
N THR A 274 -23.49 5.22 -7.41
CA THR A 274 -24.19 5.48 -8.69
C THR A 274 -25.34 4.46 -8.89
N ALA A 275 -25.11 3.19 -8.55
CA ALA A 275 -26.16 2.18 -8.55
C ALA A 275 -27.29 2.53 -7.56
N GLY A 276 -26.94 3.02 -6.37
CA GLY A 276 -27.90 3.52 -5.39
C GLY A 276 -28.74 4.69 -5.92
N LEU A 277 -28.16 5.64 -6.66
CA LEU A 277 -28.89 6.71 -7.33
C LEU A 277 -29.83 6.18 -8.40
N LEU A 278 -29.37 5.25 -9.25
CA LEU A 278 -30.18 4.64 -10.30
C LEU A 278 -31.38 3.85 -9.73
N LEU A 279 -31.12 2.99 -8.76
CA LEU A 279 -32.16 2.20 -8.09
C LEU A 279 -33.14 3.10 -7.30
N GLY A 280 -32.68 4.26 -6.83
CA GLY A 280 -33.46 5.28 -6.16
C GLY A 280 -34.37 6.08 -7.08
N THR A 281 -34.39 5.84 -8.40
CA THR A 281 -35.36 6.50 -9.32
C THR A 281 -36.74 5.93 -9.16
N ARG A 282 -37.76 6.72 -9.52
CA ARG A 282 -39.20 6.36 -9.38
C ARG A 282 -39.56 5.02 -10.02
N TYR A 283 -38.86 4.64 -11.07
CA TYR A 283 -39.14 3.40 -11.83
C TYR A 283 -38.77 2.15 -11.04
N PHE A 284 -37.59 2.15 -10.43
CA PHE A 284 -37.13 1.02 -9.61
C PHE A 284 -37.81 0.99 -8.23
N GLN A 285 -38.18 2.16 -7.68
CA GLN A 285 -38.98 2.22 -6.46
C GLN A 285 -40.36 1.59 -6.67
N GLY A 286 -41.02 1.87 -7.81
CA GLY A 286 -42.30 1.25 -8.16
C GLY A 286 -42.25 -0.26 -8.30
N LEU A 287 -41.12 -0.81 -8.77
CA LEU A 287 -40.86 -2.25 -8.79
C LEU A 287 -40.62 -2.84 -7.38
N ALA A 288 -40.13 -2.02 -6.46
CA ALA A 288 -39.81 -2.44 -5.10
C ALA A 288 -40.99 -2.27 -4.12
N THR A 289 -41.93 -1.37 -4.38
CA THR A 289 -43.16 -1.19 -3.59
C THR A 289 -44.33 -1.87 -4.28
N GLU A 290 -45.06 -2.78 -3.57
CA GLU A 290 -46.23 -3.51 -4.11
C GLU A 290 -47.46 -2.63 -4.42
N VAL A 291 -47.31 -1.34 -4.51
CA VAL A 291 -48.36 -0.47 -5.01
C VAL A 291 -48.48 -0.72 -6.52
N ARG A 292 -48.98 -1.89 -6.85
CA ARG A 292 -49.48 -2.23 -8.17
C ARG A 292 -50.65 -1.24 -8.39
N ARG A 293 -50.38 -0.17 -9.15
CA ARG A 293 -51.48 0.54 -9.79
C ARG A 293 -52.00 -0.41 -10.84
N PRO A 294 -53.24 -0.96 -10.66
CA PRO A 294 -53.75 -2.01 -11.52
C PRO A 294 -53.92 -1.60 -12.99
N ASP A 295 -53.79 -0.29 -13.28
CA ASP A 295 -54.16 0.32 -14.55
C ASP A 295 -52.96 0.62 -15.48
N ARG A 296 -51.71 0.28 -15.11
CA ARG A 296 -50.54 0.51 -16.00
C ARG A 296 -49.97 -0.82 -16.49
N GLU A 297 -50.03 -0.99 -17.81
CA GLU A 297 -49.33 -2.10 -18.48
C GLU A 297 -47.80 -2.03 -18.19
N PRO A 298 -47.17 -3.16 -17.83
CA PRO A 298 -45.71 -3.21 -17.55
C PRO A 298 -44.87 -2.69 -18.72
N GLN A 299 -45.29 -2.87 -19.94
CA GLN A 299 -44.58 -2.44 -21.16
C GLN A 299 -44.49 -0.91 -21.29
N LEU A 300 -45.52 -0.17 -20.83
CA LEU A 300 -45.50 1.30 -20.83
C LEU A 300 -44.45 1.85 -19.82
N ALA A 301 -44.32 1.21 -18.66
CA ALA A 301 -43.36 1.61 -17.61
C ALA A 301 -41.89 1.49 -18.10
N TRP A 302 -41.57 0.41 -18.82
CA TRP A 302 -40.21 0.24 -19.40
C TRP A 302 -39.91 1.29 -20.49
N ARG A 303 -40.86 1.61 -21.36
CA ARG A 303 -40.68 2.64 -22.39
C ARG A 303 -40.48 4.03 -21.77
N GLU A 304 -41.22 4.38 -20.72
CA GLU A 304 -41.03 5.63 -19.99
C GLU A 304 -39.66 5.70 -19.28
N MET A 305 -39.20 4.60 -18.69
CA MET A 305 -37.91 4.49 -18.05
C MET A 305 -36.76 4.78 -19.02
N PHE A 306 -36.78 4.17 -20.22
CA PHE A 306 -35.75 4.40 -21.25
C PHE A 306 -35.84 5.78 -21.93
N ARG A 307 -36.88 6.57 -21.63
CA ARG A 307 -37.01 7.96 -22.08
C ARG A 307 -36.62 8.98 -21.02
N ASP A 308 -36.43 8.55 -19.77
CA ASP A 308 -35.99 9.45 -18.68
C ASP A 308 -34.48 9.72 -18.78
N PRO A 309 -34.06 10.97 -19.09
CA PRO A 309 -32.66 11.32 -19.21
C PRO A 309 -31.83 10.97 -17.97
N ARG A 310 -32.41 11.05 -16.78
CA ARG A 310 -31.72 10.74 -15.52
C ARG A 310 -31.33 9.27 -15.45
N VAL A 311 -32.22 8.36 -15.84
CA VAL A 311 -31.96 6.93 -15.90
C VAL A 311 -30.86 6.62 -16.91
N LEU A 312 -30.95 7.20 -18.11
CA LEU A 312 -29.97 7.01 -19.16
C LEU A 312 -28.57 7.50 -18.75
N TRP A 313 -28.48 8.71 -18.16
CA TRP A 313 -27.20 9.23 -17.69
C TRP A 313 -26.60 8.39 -16.56
N LEU A 314 -27.39 7.97 -15.58
CA LEU A 314 -26.91 7.12 -14.49
C LEU A 314 -26.49 5.73 -14.98
N ALA A 315 -27.23 5.15 -15.94
CA ALA A 315 -26.86 3.89 -16.58
C ALA A 315 -25.54 4.02 -17.39
N ALA A 316 -25.39 5.13 -18.13
CA ALA A 316 -24.14 5.43 -18.82
C ALA A 316 -22.97 5.62 -17.85
N CYS A 317 -23.16 6.33 -16.73
CA CYS A 317 -22.14 6.46 -15.69
C CYS A 317 -21.72 5.09 -15.14
N LEU A 318 -22.70 4.22 -14.81
CA LEU A 318 -22.42 2.85 -14.35
C LEU A 318 -21.63 2.03 -15.38
N ALA A 319 -22.05 2.12 -16.66
CA ALA A 319 -21.38 1.39 -17.74
C ALA A 319 -19.92 1.86 -17.92
N ILE A 320 -19.69 3.19 -17.91
CA ILE A 320 -18.33 3.75 -18.09
C ILE A 320 -17.44 3.40 -16.90
N VAL A 321 -17.89 3.56 -15.65
CA VAL A 321 -17.07 3.25 -14.47
C VAL A 321 -16.86 1.75 -14.36
N GLY A 322 -17.87 0.92 -14.67
CA GLY A 322 -17.76 -0.54 -14.74
C GLY A 322 -16.79 -1.01 -15.80
N ALA A 323 -16.84 -0.41 -17.01
CA ALA A 323 -15.87 -0.64 -18.06
C ALA A 323 -14.44 -0.31 -17.62
N GLY A 324 -14.25 0.86 -16.96
CA GLY A 324 -12.96 1.24 -16.37
C GLY A 324 -12.46 0.24 -15.33
N LEU A 325 -13.34 -0.25 -14.45
CA LEU A 325 -12.98 -1.26 -13.45
C LEU A 325 -12.50 -2.56 -14.10
N VAL A 326 -13.20 -3.05 -15.12
CA VAL A 326 -12.78 -4.26 -15.85
C VAL A 326 -11.48 -4.01 -16.62
N ALA A 327 -11.36 -2.85 -17.29
CA ALA A 327 -10.15 -2.46 -18.03
C ALA A 327 -8.93 -2.31 -17.13
N SER A 328 -9.10 -1.98 -15.85
CA SER A 328 -8.01 -1.96 -14.86
C SER A 328 -7.38 -3.33 -14.61
N LEU A 329 -8.05 -4.42 -14.99
CA LEU A 329 -7.63 -5.81 -14.76
C LEU A 329 -7.32 -6.11 -13.28
N SER A 330 -8.00 -5.44 -12.35
CA SER A 330 -7.85 -5.68 -10.91
C SER A 330 -8.73 -6.85 -10.46
N ARG A 331 -8.11 -7.99 -10.19
CA ARG A 331 -8.81 -9.21 -9.71
C ARG A 331 -9.53 -8.94 -8.39
N GLY A 332 -8.85 -8.27 -7.44
CA GLY A 332 -9.44 -7.88 -6.15
C GLY A 332 -10.62 -6.92 -6.31
N GLY A 333 -10.54 -5.97 -7.26
CA GLY A 333 -11.62 -5.05 -7.55
C GLY A 333 -12.87 -5.74 -8.11
N ILE A 334 -12.70 -6.72 -9.00
CA ILE A 334 -13.81 -7.53 -9.53
C ILE A 334 -14.43 -8.39 -8.43
N LEU A 335 -13.60 -9.02 -7.58
CA LEU A 335 -14.08 -9.79 -6.43
C LEU A 335 -14.89 -8.90 -5.46
N GLY A 336 -14.40 -7.69 -5.19
CA GLY A 336 -15.11 -6.69 -4.39
C GLY A 336 -16.47 -6.31 -4.99
N LEU A 337 -16.51 -6.03 -6.31
CA LEU A 337 -17.76 -5.72 -7.02
C LEU A 337 -18.78 -6.86 -6.90
N ILE A 338 -18.34 -8.12 -7.08
CA ILE A 338 -19.20 -9.30 -6.96
C ILE A 338 -19.74 -9.43 -5.53
N ALA A 339 -18.90 -9.25 -4.52
CA ALA A 339 -19.30 -9.35 -3.11
C ALA A 339 -20.27 -8.23 -2.70
N GLY A 340 -19.95 -6.97 -3.04
CA GLY A 340 -20.81 -5.83 -2.75
C GLY A 340 -22.14 -5.89 -3.51
N GLY A 341 -22.10 -6.17 -4.81
CA GLY A 341 -23.28 -6.34 -5.65
C GLY A 341 -24.13 -7.53 -5.22
N GLY A 342 -23.50 -8.67 -4.91
CA GLY A 342 -24.17 -9.86 -4.37
C GLY A 342 -24.88 -9.58 -3.05
N THR A 343 -24.22 -8.85 -2.14
CA THR A 343 -24.85 -8.43 -0.87
C THR A 343 -26.07 -7.53 -1.12
N ALA A 344 -25.98 -6.57 -2.04
CA ALA A 344 -27.11 -5.72 -2.41
C ALA A 344 -28.26 -6.55 -2.97
N VAL A 345 -27.97 -7.50 -3.84
CA VAL A 345 -28.98 -8.43 -4.39
C VAL A 345 -29.63 -9.24 -3.28
N VAL A 346 -28.86 -9.85 -2.37
CA VAL A 346 -29.38 -10.62 -1.24
C VAL A 346 -30.30 -9.77 -0.35
N MET A 347 -29.89 -8.54 -0.04
CA MET A 347 -30.70 -7.62 0.78
C MET A 347 -32.00 -7.19 0.09
N LEU A 348 -32.00 -7.02 -1.22
CA LEU A 348 -33.19 -6.77 -2.01
C LEU A 348 -34.07 -8.01 -2.11
N MET A 349 -33.48 -9.20 -2.28
CA MET A 349 -34.18 -10.49 -2.35
C MET A 349 -34.83 -10.86 -1.04
N ALA A 350 -34.20 -10.55 0.09
CA ALA A 350 -34.80 -10.81 1.42
C ALA A 350 -36.16 -10.12 1.60
N ARG A 351 -36.43 -9.09 0.80
CA ARG A 351 -37.69 -8.34 0.84
C ARG A 351 -38.75 -8.81 -0.16
N ARG A 352 -38.38 -9.42 -1.32
CA ARG A 352 -39.39 -9.79 -2.37
C ARG A 352 -38.95 -10.91 -3.32
N ALA A 353 -39.94 -11.77 -3.63
CA ALA A 353 -39.74 -12.95 -4.50
C ALA A 353 -39.63 -12.61 -6.01
N THR A 354 -40.29 -11.55 -6.49
CA THR A 354 -40.40 -11.26 -7.94
C THR A 354 -39.21 -10.52 -8.54
N LEU A 355 -38.45 -9.77 -7.76
CA LEU A 355 -37.28 -9.01 -8.23
C LEU A 355 -36.01 -9.88 -8.34
N ARG A 356 -36.02 -11.09 -7.80
CA ARG A 356 -34.89 -12.02 -7.69
C ARG A 356 -34.21 -12.29 -9.01
N TRP A 357 -34.97 -12.72 -9.99
CA TRP A 357 -34.45 -13.20 -11.27
C TRP A 357 -33.99 -12.08 -12.23
N ALA A 358 -34.69 -10.95 -12.21
CA ALA A 358 -34.34 -9.80 -13.06
C ALA A 358 -33.00 -9.17 -12.65
N MET A 359 -32.72 -9.04 -11.35
CA MET A 359 -31.46 -8.47 -10.86
C MET A 359 -30.30 -9.46 -10.97
N LEU A 360 -30.53 -10.76 -10.70
CA LEU A 360 -29.52 -11.78 -10.92
C LEU A 360 -29.16 -11.86 -12.41
N ALA A 361 -30.14 -11.88 -13.28
CA ALA A 361 -29.94 -11.89 -14.72
C ALA A 361 -29.23 -10.61 -15.20
N GLY A 362 -29.59 -9.44 -14.68
CA GLY A 362 -28.95 -8.17 -14.98
C GLY A 362 -27.49 -8.12 -14.55
N THR A 363 -27.16 -8.59 -13.34
CA THR A 363 -25.79 -8.63 -12.84
C THR A 363 -24.94 -9.64 -13.61
N VAL A 364 -25.48 -10.83 -13.87
CA VAL A 364 -24.79 -11.87 -14.65
C VAL A 364 -24.62 -11.42 -16.11
N SER A 365 -25.65 -10.83 -16.72
CA SER A 365 -25.59 -10.34 -18.10
C SER A 365 -24.59 -9.18 -18.26
N LEU A 366 -24.54 -8.26 -17.30
CA LEU A 366 -23.56 -7.16 -17.31
C LEU A 366 -22.15 -7.70 -17.11
N SER A 367 -21.96 -8.65 -16.22
CA SER A 367 -20.63 -9.30 -16.01
C SER A 367 -20.17 -10.06 -17.25
N LEU A 368 -21.08 -10.77 -17.93
CA LEU A 368 -20.80 -11.46 -19.18
C LEU A 368 -20.53 -10.50 -20.34
N LEU A 369 -21.34 -9.44 -20.48
CA LEU A 369 -21.12 -8.38 -21.49
C LEU A 369 -19.77 -7.70 -21.31
N LEU A 370 -19.39 -7.38 -20.08
CA LEU A 370 -18.08 -6.79 -19.77
C LEU A 370 -16.95 -7.78 -20.08
N ALA A 371 -17.10 -9.05 -19.74
CA ALA A 371 -16.13 -10.08 -20.06
C ALA A 371 -15.97 -10.29 -21.58
N CYS A 372 -17.06 -10.26 -22.34
CA CYS A 372 -17.03 -10.39 -23.80
C CYS A 372 -16.49 -9.13 -24.51
N TRP A 373 -16.82 -7.93 -24.01
CA TRP A 373 -16.38 -6.67 -24.62
C TRP A 373 -14.87 -6.44 -24.53
N PHE A 374 -14.24 -6.83 -23.41
CA PHE A 374 -12.80 -6.60 -23.18
C PHE A 374 -11.89 -7.72 -23.70
N GLY A 375 -12.42 -8.66 -24.46
CA GLY A 375 -11.66 -9.75 -25.06
C GLY A 375 -11.28 -10.83 -24.03
N PHE A 376 -11.98 -11.92 -24.10
CA PHE A 376 -11.79 -13.10 -23.27
C PHE A 376 -10.32 -13.53 -23.18
N ASP A 377 -9.53 -13.33 -24.26
CA ASP A 377 -8.12 -13.72 -24.33
C ASP A 377 -7.20 -12.99 -23.33
N ARG A 378 -7.36 -11.67 -23.13
CA ARG A 378 -6.54 -10.92 -22.15
C ARG A 378 -6.93 -11.23 -20.70
N VAL A 379 -8.21 -11.44 -20.46
CA VAL A 379 -8.71 -11.82 -19.13
C VAL A 379 -8.38 -13.27 -18.83
N SER A 380 -8.60 -14.19 -19.80
CA SER A 380 -8.34 -15.63 -19.62
C SER A 380 -6.87 -15.94 -19.44
N HIS A 381 -5.97 -15.29 -20.21
CA HIS A 381 -4.52 -15.47 -20.07
C HIS A 381 -4.04 -15.09 -18.65
N ARG A 382 -4.62 -14.05 -18.06
CA ARG A 382 -4.28 -13.61 -16.70
C ARG A 382 -4.95 -14.46 -15.62
N TRP A 383 -6.13 -15.04 -15.89
CA TRP A 383 -6.81 -15.98 -14.99
C TRP A 383 -6.16 -17.37 -15.01
N GLN A 384 -5.68 -17.82 -16.16
CA GLN A 384 -4.93 -19.08 -16.27
C GLN A 384 -3.63 -19.03 -15.46
N ASN A 385 -2.96 -17.87 -15.45
CA ASN A 385 -1.73 -17.68 -14.66
C ASN A 385 -1.96 -17.61 -13.14
N ILE A 386 -3.20 -17.51 -12.63
CA ILE A 386 -3.47 -17.59 -11.18
C ILE A 386 -2.96 -18.92 -10.58
N TRP A 387 -3.09 -20.01 -11.33
CA TRP A 387 -2.68 -21.34 -10.88
C TRP A 387 -1.19 -21.62 -11.11
N HIS A 388 -0.53 -20.85 -11.99
CA HIS A 388 0.89 -20.97 -12.28
C HIS A 388 1.76 -19.97 -11.52
N ASP A 389 1.24 -18.79 -11.16
CA ASP A 389 1.92 -17.80 -10.32
C ASP A 389 2.17 -18.29 -8.86
N ASN A 390 1.60 -19.43 -8.47
CA ASN A 390 1.77 -20.01 -7.13
C ASN A 390 3.18 -20.54 -6.83
N VAL A 391 4.09 -20.50 -7.80
CA VAL A 391 5.45 -21.03 -7.66
C VAL A 391 6.50 -19.91 -7.57
N ALA A 392 6.15 -18.67 -7.93
CA ALA A 392 7.08 -17.57 -7.80
C ALA A 392 7.22 -17.15 -6.32
N ALA A 393 8.45 -17.10 -5.81
CA ALA A 393 8.78 -16.66 -4.45
C ALA A 393 8.24 -15.25 -4.12
N GLU A 394 7.87 -14.48 -5.15
CA GLU A 394 7.31 -13.13 -5.09
C GLU A 394 5.76 -13.12 -5.14
N SER A 395 5.10 -14.27 -5.15
CA SER A 395 3.63 -14.30 -5.13
C SER A 395 3.10 -13.79 -3.78
N ARG A 396 1.91 -13.14 -3.81
CA ARG A 396 1.25 -12.68 -2.56
C ARG A 396 1.10 -13.79 -1.53
N VAL A 397 0.79 -14.99 -1.98
CA VAL A 397 0.63 -16.16 -1.12
C VAL A 397 1.95 -16.53 -0.43
N ALA A 398 3.07 -16.49 -1.15
CA ALA A 398 4.40 -16.73 -0.58
C ALA A 398 4.75 -15.66 0.48
N VAL A 399 4.46 -14.37 0.19
CA VAL A 399 4.64 -13.29 1.18
C VAL A 399 3.78 -13.54 2.42
N TRP A 400 2.50 -13.91 2.26
CA TRP A 400 1.62 -14.21 3.40
C TRP A 400 2.10 -15.40 4.22
N GLN A 401 2.51 -16.48 3.58
CA GLN A 401 3.03 -17.68 4.27
C GLN A 401 4.29 -17.35 5.08
N ARG A 402 5.18 -16.53 4.54
CA ARG A 402 6.41 -16.12 5.24
C ARG A 402 6.13 -15.15 6.39
N THR A 403 5.21 -14.20 6.22
CA THR A 403 4.96 -13.14 7.21
C THR A 403 3.96 -13.54 8.28
N LEU A 404 3.13 -14.57 8.05
CA LEU A 404 2.15 -15.03 9.04
C LEU A 404 2.75 -15.34 10.42
N PRO A 405 3.94 -15.94 10.57
CA PRO A 405 4.57 -16.14 11.88
C PRO A 405 4.86 -14.86 12.67
N LEU A 406 4.97 -13.70 11.99
CA LEU A 406 5.15 -12.41 12.66
C LEU A 406 3.94 -12.02 13.51
N THR A 407 2.74 -12.48 13.16
CA THR A 407 1.52 -12.25 13.97
C THR A 407 1.63 -12.85 15.36
N ALA A 408 2.26 -14.00 15.51
CA ALA A 408 2.52 -14.63 16.80
C ALA A 408 3.66 -13.91 17.56
N ARG A 409 4.70 -13.44 16.85
CA ARG A 409 5.81 -12.69 17.44
C ARG A 409 5.37 -11.35 18.01
N PHE A 410 4.43 -10.66 17.33
CA PHE A 410 3.91 -9.35 17.71
C PHE A 410 2.43 -9.40 18.10
N ALA A 411 1.99 -10.45 18.79
CA ALA A 411 0.60 -10.84 18.96
C ALA A 411 -0.32 -9.75 19.56
N VAL A 412 0.13 -9.00 20.56
CA VAL A 412 -0.73 -8.08 21.33
C VAL A 412 -0.74 -6.67 20.76
N TRP A 413 0.44 -6.06 20.67
CA TRP A 413 0.62 -4.65 20.31
C TRP A 413 1.07 -4.41 18.87
N GLY A 414 1.42 -5.48 18.16
CA GLY A 414 2.03 -5.38 16.84
C GLY A 414 3.49 -4.91 16.86
N SER A 415 4.04 -4.74 15.68
CA SER A 415 5.40 -4.21 15.45
C SER A 415 5.45 -2.68 15.40
N GLY A 416 4.30 -2.02 15.28
CA GLY A 416 4.11 -0.59 15.05
C GLY A 416 3.48 -0.31 13.69
N LEU A 417 2.55 0.64 13.63
CA LEU A 417 1.89 1.03 12.38
C LEU A 417 2.93 1.56 11.37
N GLY A 418 2.90 1.08 10.13
CA GLY A 418 3.83 1.46 9.07
C GLY A 418 5.20 0.77 9.13
N THR A 419 5.34 -0.35 9.87
CA THR A 419 6.61 -1.08 9.99
C THR A 419 6.70 -2.33 9.12
N PHE A 420 5.65 -2.69 8.39
CA PHE A 420 5.57 -3.94 7.62
C PHE A 420 6.74 -4.13 6.66
N GLU A 421 7.07 -3.13 5.87
CA GLU A 421 8.19 -3.15 4.91
C GLU A 421 9.51 -3.64 5.53
N ARG A 422 9.75 -3.28 6.79
CA ARG A 422 10.99 -3.60 7.51
C ARG A 422 10.93 -4.96 8.22
N VAL A 423 9.78 -5.31 8.82
CA VAL A 423 9.65 -6.60 9.50
C VAL A 423 9.49 -7.77 8.53
N GLU A 424 8.99 -7.54 7.31
CA GLU A 424 8.91 -8.55 6.25
C GLU A 424 10.29 -9.08 5.88
N GLN A 425 11.29 -8.21 5.82
CA GLN A 425 12.66 -8.58 5.48
C GLN A 425 13.26 -9.62 6.42
N LEU A 426 12.86 -9.61 7.71
CA LEU A 426 13.29 -10.62 8.69
C LEU A 426 12.82 -12.06 8.35
N THR A 427 11.83 -12.21 7.49
CA THR A 427 11.25 -13.52 7.12
C THR A 427 11.84 -14.12 5.86
N ARG A 428 12.70 -13.38 5.17
CA ARG A 428 13.36 -13.82 3.94
C ARG A 428 14.45 -14.86 4.22
N VAL A 429 14.76 -15.63 3.19
CA VAL A 429 15.84 -16.62 3.24
C VAL A 429 16.84 -16.36 2.11
N PRO A 430 18.09 -16.82 2.21
CA PRO A 430 19.02 -16.75 1.09
C PRO A 430 18.46 -17.46 -0.15
N GLY A 431 18.39 -16.75 -1.27
CA GLY A 431 17.73 -17.21 -2.52
C GLY A 431 16.41 -16.53 -2.82
N ASP A 432 15.80 -15.82 -1.87
CA ASP A 432 14.72 -14.89 -2.17
C ASP A 432 15.26 -13.67 -2.91
N SER A 433 14.42 -13.04 -3.75
CA SER A 433 14.79 -11.83 -4.49
C SER A 433 15.11 -10.67 -3.56
N TRP A 434 16.38 -10.37 -3.38
CA TRP A 434 16.85 -9.29 -2.49
C TRP A 434 16.56 -7.88 -3.06
N ASN A 435 16.39 -7.76 -4.38
CA ASN A 435 16.13 -6.51 -5.09
C ASN A 435 14.64 -6.15 -5.19
N VAL A 436 13.76 -7.00 -4.70
CA VAL A 436 12.31 -6.76 -4.64
C VAL A 436 11.95 -6.32 -3.23
N LEU A 437 11.42 -5.11 -3.10
CA LEU A 437 10.92 -4.58 -1.84
C LEU A 437 9.40 -4.78 -1.79
N HIS A 438 8.93 -5.38 -0.72
CA HIS A 438 7.50 -5.52 -0.45
C HIS A 438 7.07 -4.44 0.55
N ASP A 439 6.64 -3.29 0.04
CA ASP A 439 6.21 -2.14 0.84
C ASP A 439 4.98 -2.49 1.71
N HIS A 440 4.14 -3.42 1.24
CA HIS A 440 2.90 -3.84 1.89
C HIS A 440 2.65 -5.35 1.78
N ALA A 441 1.85 -5.88 2.70
CA ALA A 441 1.43 -7.29 2.71
C ALA A 441 0.49 -7.66 1.55
N HIS A 442 -0.01 -6.71 0.75
CA HIS A 442 -1.14 -6.88 -0.16
C HIS A 442 -2.38 -7.50 0.53
N SER A 443 -2.58 -7.15 1.80
CA SER A 443 -3.76 -7.44 2.61
C SER A 443 -3.79 -6.47 3.78
N ASP A 444 -4.74 -5.52 3.78
CA ASP A 444 -4.92 -4.55 4.88
C ASP A 444 -5.09 -5.27 6.23
N PHE A 445 -5.74 -6.44 6.24
CA PHE A 445 -6.00 -7.19 7.48
C PHE A 445 -4.75 -7.87 8.03
N LEU A 446 -3.96 -8.52 7.18
CA LEU A 446 -2.71 -9.16 7.62
C LEU A 446 -1.69 -8.11 8.07
N GLU A 447 -1.59 -7.02 7.32
CA GLU A 447 -0.72 -5.90 7.66
C GLU A 447 -1.11 -5.27 9.00
N LEU A 448 -2.39 -4.96 9.20
CA LEU A 448 -2.89 -4.45 10.48
C LEU A 448 -2.66 -5.45 11.62
N TRP A 449 -2.74 -6.76 11.37
CA TRP A 449 -2.48 -7.77 12.40
C TRP A 449 -1.00 -7.79 12.82
N ILE A 450 -0.09 -7.69 11.87
CA ILE A 450 1.36 -7.65 12.14
C ILE A 450 1.75 -6.33 12.84
N GLU A 451 1.24 -5.21 12.34
CA GLU A 451 1.60 -3.85 12.81
C GLU A 451 0.86 -3.42 14.07
N GLY A 452 -0.42 -3.78 14.15
CA GLY A 452 -1.32 -3.36 15.25
C GLY A 452 -1.58 -4.44 16.29
N GLY A 453 -1.21 -5.68 16.01
CA GLY A 453 -1.51 -6.83 16.85
C GLY A 453 -2.99 -7.24 16.81
N THR A 454 -3.33 -8.27 17.55
CA THR A 454 -4.68 -8.84 17.59
C THR A 454 -5.72 -7.85 18.12
N ILE A 455 -5.35 -6.97 19.06
CA ILE A 455 -6.29 -6.00 19.65
C ILE A 455 -6.76 -5.00 18.59
N GLN A 456 -5.85 -4.41 17.81
CA GLN A 456 -6.24 -3.43 16.78
C GLN A 456 -7.03 -4.09 15.65
N LEU A 457 -6.67 -5.33 15.25
CA LEU A 457 -7.42 -6.10 14.27
C LEU A 457 -8.85 -6.34 14.73
N LEU A 458 -9.07 -6.80 15.96
CA LEU A 458 -10.42 -7.05 16.50
C LEU A 458 -11.25 -5.76 16.55
N ILE A 459 -10.69 -4.65 16.97
CA ILE A 459 -11.38 -3.35 16.97
C ILE A 459 -11.74 -2.93 15.54
N ALA A 460 -10.85 -3.10 14.56
CA ALA A 460 -11.14 -2.80 13.16
C ALA A 460 -12.30 -3.67 12.62
N LEU A 461 -12.32 -4.96 12.94
CA LEU A 461 -13.42 -5.86 12.56
C LEU A 461 -14.74 -5.44 13.21
N VAL A 462 -14.73 -5.02 14.48
CA VAL A 462 -15.92 -4.45 15.15
C VAL A 462 -16.39 -3.17 14.46
N ILE A 463 -15.48 -2.25 14.10
CA ILE A 463 -15.82 -1.04 13.36
C ILE A 463 -16.48 -1.39 12.02
N ILE A 464 -15.92 -2.32 11.26
CA ILE A 464 -16.48 -2.80 9.98
C ILE A 464 -17.89 -3.37 10.21
N GLY A 465 -18.06 -4.25 11.20
CA GLY A 465 -19.36 -4.81 11.56
C GLY A 465 -20.40 -3.75 11.94
N LEU A 466 -19.99 -2.71 12.67
CA LEU A 466 -20.83 -1.58 13.03
C LEU A 466 -21.24 -0.74 11.80
N VAL A 467 -20.33 -0.49 10.86
CA VAL A 467 -20.65 0.22 9.60
C VAL A 467 -21.63 -0.60 8.77
N VAL A 468 -21.40 -1.90 8.60
CA VAL A 468 -22.32 -2.81 7.90
C VAL A 468 -23.69 -2.84 8.56
N HIS A 469 -23.75 -2.97 9.89
CA HIS A 469 -25.00 -2.93 10.65
C HIS A 469 -25.74 -1.59 10.44
N ARG A 470 -25.05 -0.45 10.52
CA ARG A 470 -25.66 0.86 10.31
C ARG A 470 -26.12 1.05 8.87
N GLY A 471 -25.36 0.60 7.88
CA GLY A 471 -25.77 0.62 6.47
C GLY A 471 -27.02 -0.22 6.22
N ALA A 472 -27.06 -1.43 6.75
CA ALA A 472 -28.23 -2.31 6.68
C ALA A 472 -29.47 -1.69 7.37
N ARG A 473 -29.29 -1.07 8.54
CA ARG A 473 -30.33 -0.35 9.24
C ARG A 473 -30.82 0.87 8.45
N ALA A 474 -29.92 1.65 7.85
CA ALA A 474 -30.26 2.79 6.99
C ALA A 474 -31.12 2.34 5.80
N PHE A 475 -30.71 1.28 5.10
CA PHE A 475 -31.49 0.67 4.02
C PHE A 475 -32.87 0.21 4.52
N SER A 476 -32.94 -0.46 5.67
CA SER A 476 -34.20 -0.97 6.23
C SER A 476 -35.16 0.15 6.64
N ARG A 477 -34.62 1.22 7.22
CA ARG A 477 -35.39 2.35 7.71
C ARG A 477 -35.97 3.23 6.60
N HIS A 478 -35.23 3.35 5.48
CA HIS A 478 -35.61 4.15 4.31
C HIS A 478 -36.06 3.29 3.12
N ALA A 479 -36.64 2.13 3.38
CA ALA A 479 -36.93 1.12 2.37
C ALA A 479 -37.89 1.58 1.24
N SER A 480 -38.75 2.54 1.54
CA SER A 480 -39.79 3.03 0.65
C SER A 480 -39.32 4.21 -0.24
N ASN A 481 -38.13 4.77 0.02
CA ASN A 481 -37.70 5.99 -0.66
C ASN A 481 -36.28 5.84 -1.26
N SER A 482 -35.88 6.85 -2.05
CA SER A 482 -34.58 6.89 -2.75
C SER A 482 -33.38 6.79 -1.83
N MET A 483 -33.49 7.26 -0.58
CA MET A 483 -32.41 7.22 0.40
C MET A 483 -32.08 5.79 0.84
N GLY A 484 -33.06 4.90 0.90
CA GLY A 484 -32.83 3.48 1.17
C GLY A 484 -31.96 2.83 0.10
N PHE A 485 -32.25 3.07 -1.17
CA PHE A 485 -31.45 2.55 -2.27
C PHE A 485 -30.04 3.16 -2.30
N LEU A 486 -29.92 4.44 -1.95
CA LEU A 486 -28.62 5.09 -1.83
C LEU A 486 -27.81 4.49 -0.67
N ALA A 487 -28.46 4.20 0.47
CA ALA A 487 -27.83 3.49 1.57
C ALA A 487 -27.36 2.09 1.16
N LEU A 488 -28.16 1.36 0.38
CA LEU A 488 -27.81 0.04 -0.15
C LEU A 488 -26.59 0.13 -1.07
N GLY A 489 -26.56 1.11 -1.98
CA GLY A 489 -25.44 1.34 -2.87
C GLY A 489 -24.15 1.72 -2.13
N GLY A 490 -24.24 2.62 -1.16
CA GLY A 490 -23.11 2.98 -0.30
C GLY A 490 -22.60 1.79 0.53
N LEU A 491 -23.49 0.96 1.05
CA LEU A 491 -23.14 -0.28 1.77
C LEU A 491 -22.47 -1.30 0.84
N ALA A 492 -22.98 -1.48 -0.38
CA ALA A 492 -22.39 -2.38 -1.37
C ALA A 492 -20.96 -1.94 -1.74
N GLY A 493 -20.76 -0.63 -1.98
CA GLY A 493 -19.43 -0.08 -2.22
C GLY A 493 -18.49 -0.26 -1.03
N PHE A 494 -18.97 -0.06 0.20
CA PHE A 494 -18.19 -0.30 1.41
C PHE A 494 -17.79 -1.77 1.57
N ILE A 495 -18.71 -2.71 1.35
CA ILE A 495 -18.41 -4.15 1.39
C ILE A 495 -17.42 -4.54 0.30
N ALA A 496 -17.51 -3.95 -0.90
CA ALA A 496 -16.54 -4.17 -1.96
C ALA A 496 -15.13 -3.76 -1.54
N VAL A 497 -14.98 -2.62 -0.85
CA VAL A 497 -13.70 -2.18 -0.26
C VAL A 497 -13.21 -3.21 0.76
N VAL A 498 -14.05 -3.61 1.71
CA VAL A 498 -13.69 -4.58 2.77
C VAL A 498 -13.21 -5.91 2.18
N VAL A 499 -13.94 -6.45 1.18
CA VAL A 499 -13.55 -7.72 0.53
C VAL A 499 -12.25 -7.57 -0.26
N GLN A 500 -12.06 -6.46 -0.97
CA GLN A 500 -10.82 -6.19 -1.68
C GLN A 500 -9.63 -6.06 -0.72
N SER A 501 -9.81 -5.52 0.49
CA SER A 501 -8.79 -5.38 1.54
C SER A 501 -8.24 -6.70 2.07
N PHE A 502 -8.88 -7.85 1.82
CA PHE A 502 -8.28 -9.16 2.11
C PHE A 502 -7.13 -9.51 1.15
N VAL A 503 -7.16 -8.96 -0.07
CA VAL A 503 -6.21 -9.31 -1.13
C VAL A 503 -5.42 -8.13 -1.66
N ASP A 504 -5.57 -6.94 -1.05
CA ASP A 504 -4.83 -5.73 -1.38
C ASP A 504 -4.81 -4.72 -0.21
N PHE A 505 -4.12 -3.56 -0.35
CA PHE A 505 -3.88 -2.56 0.70
C PHE A 505 -4.46 -1.17 0.36
N GLY A 506 -5.70 -1.11 -0.11
CA GLY A 506 -6.31 0.13 -0.59
C GLY A 506 -6.61 1.17 0.49
N LEU A 507 -6.81 0.77 1.74
CA LEU A 507 -7.10 1.70 2.85
C LEU A 507 -5.88 2.53 3.27
N HIS A 508 -4.66 2.13 2.90
CA HIS A 508 -3.44 2.93 3.06
C HIS A 508 -3.37 4.10 2.07
N ILE A 509 -4.19 4.10 1.00
CA ILE A 509 -4.23 5.19 0.03
C ILE A 509 -5.16 6.30 0.53
N PRO A 510 -4.66 7.54 0.76
CA PRO A 510 -5.44 8.61 1.38
C PRO A 510 -6.77 8.89 0.68
N ALA A 511 -6.79 8.89 -0.66
CA ALA A 511 -8.01 9.12 -1.43
C ALA A 511 -9.11 8.07 -1.18
N VAL A 512 -8.72 6.80 -1.04
CA VAL A 512 -9.65 5.69 -0.76
C VAL A 512 -10.14 5.76 0.69
N ALA A 513 -9.23 6.02 1.64
CA ALA A 513 -9.57 6.17 3.06
C ALA A 513 -10.55 7.34 3.29
N VAL A 514 -10.33 8.49 2.65
CA VAL A 514 -11.20 9.66 2.70
C VAL A 514 -12.62 9.32 2.23
N LEU A 515 -12.77 8.76 1.04
CA LEU A 515 -14.10 8.43 0.51
C LEU A 515 -14.78 7.36 1.36
N THR A 516 -14.05 6.33 1.80
CA THR A 516 -14.57 5.27 2.67
C THR A 516 -15.08 5.84 4.00
N ALA A 517 -14.34 6.75 4.63
CA ALA A 517 -14.75 7.41 5.87
C ALA A 517 -16.00 8.28 5.71
N VAL A 518 -16.09 9.05 4.61
CA VAL A 518 -17.26 9.90 4.32
C VAL A 518 -18.50 9.04 4.05
N VAL A 519 -18.37 7.93 3.31
CA VAL A 519 -19.48 6.98 3.07
C VAL A 519 -19.92 6.32 4.38
N ALA A 520 -18.98 5.83 5.20
CA ALA A 520 -19.28 5.21 6.49
C ALA A 520 -20.00 6.19 7.44
N ALA A 521 -19.56 7.46 7.53
CA ALA A 521 -20.22 8.49 8.32
C ALA A 521 -21.64 8.80 7.80
N SER A 522 -21.81 8.86 6.46
CA SER A 522 -23.12 9.10 5.82
C SER A 522 -24.10 7.96 6.07
N LEU A 523 -23.64 6.70 6.00
CA LEU A 523 -24.46 5.52 6.34
C LEU A 523 -24.87 5.54 7.82
N ALA A 524 -23.96 5.90 8.72
CA ALA A 524 -24.25 6.03 10.15
C ALA A 524 -25.27 7.15 10.42
N ASN A 525 -25.17 8.29 9.71
CA ASN A 525 -26.12 9.40 9.80
C ASN A 525 -27.51 8.98 9.32
N LEU A 526 -27.60 8.37 8.15
CA LEU A 526 -28.86 7.97 7.56
C LEU A 526 -29.58 6.88 8.39
N ALA A 527 -28.83 6.03 9.08
CA ALA A 527 -29.39 5.03 9.98
C ALA A 527 -30.19 5.62 11.18
N GLU A 528 -29.93 6.88 11.53
CA GLU A 528 -30.58 7.58 12.65
C GLU A 528 -31.65 8.59 12.17
N THR A 529 -31.58 9.03 10.92
CA THR A 529 -32.54 9.98 10.34
C THR A 529 -33.93 9.30 10.21
N PRO A 530 -35.04 9.98 10.63
CA PRO A 530 -36.36 9.45 10.42
C PRO A 530 -36.72 9.46 8.91
N PRO A 531 -37.57 8.52 8.45
CA PRO A 531 -38.12 8.59 7.10
C PRO A 531 -38.91 9.88 6.91
N THR A 532 -38.88 10.45 5.69
CA THR A 532 -39.54 11.73 5.36
C THR A 532 -41.07 11.68 5.50
N ASP A 533 -41.66 10.47 5.44
CA ASP A 533 -43.11 10.24 5.54
C ASP A 533 -43.61 10.10 7.01
N ALA A 534 -42.70 10.06 7.97
CA ALA A 534 -43.09 10.11 9.37
C ALA A 534 -43.43 11.57 9.71
N LEU A 535 -44.70 11.84 10.00
CA LEU A 535 -45.11 13.10 10.61
C LEU A 535 -44.13 13.44 11.75
N PRO A 536 -43.76 14.72 11.89
CA PRO A 536 -42.86 15.09 12.98
C PRO A 536 -43.52 14.79 14.28
N ALA A 537 -43.25 13.60 14.82
CA ALA A 537 -43.61 13.26 16.17
C ALA A 537 -42.80 14.16 17.07
N THR A 538 -43.44 15.14 17.69
CA THR A 538 -42.87 16.04 18.69
C THR A 538 -41.52 16.69 18.33
N PRO A 539 -41.28 17.97 18.58
CA PRO A 539 -39.97 18.57 18.33
C PRO A 539 -38.92 17.67 18.98
N GLU A 540 -37.92 17.24 18.16
CA GLU A 540 -36.81 16.45 18.71
C GLU A 540 -36.38 17.10 20.01
N PRO A 541 -36.23 16.35 21.13
CA PRO A 541 -35.74 16.94 22.35
C PRO A 541 -34.48 17.68 22.02
N ARG A 542 -34.49 18.99 22.11
CA ARG A 542 -33.34 19.87 21.86
C ARG A 542 -32.22 19.24 22.69
N PRO A 543 -31.12 18.77 22.07
CA PRO A 543 -30.04 18.18 22.83
C PRO A 543 -29.72 19.16 23.94
N GLN A 544 -29.74 18.71 25.20
CA GLN A 544 -29.43 19.57 26.36
C GLN A 544 -28.06 20.17 26.12
N GLY A 545 -28.04 21.47 25.74
CA GLY A 545 -26.81 22.17 25.43
C GLY A 545 -26.03 22.37 26.71
N TRP A 546 -24.85 21.77 26.78
CA TRP A 546 -23.84 22.15 27.74
C TRP A 546 -23.51 23.62 27.45
N GLY A 547 -23.41 24.46 28.50
CA GLY A 547 -23.31 25.89 28.34
C GLY A 547 -22.10 26.36 27.52
N PHE A 548 -22.07 27.65 27.19
CA PHE A 548 -21.00 28.31 26.41
C PHE A 548 -19.56 27.93 26.82
N PRO A 549 -19.21 27.67 28.10
CA PRO A 549 -17.86 27.23 28.48
C PRO A 549 -17.44 25.90 27.84
N VAL A 550 -18.37 24.94 27.72
CA VAL A 550 -18.08 23.64 27.09
C VAL A 550 -17.98 23.77 25.57
N ALA A 551 -18.79 24.66 24.95
CA ALA A 551 -18.64 24.99 23.55
C ALA A 551 -17.28 25.63 23.26
N LEU A 552 -16.81 26.52 24.12
CA LEU A 552 -15.49 27.12 24.00
C LEU A 552 -14.38 26.09 24.13
N LEU A 553 -14.47 25.17 25.10
CA LEU A 553 -13.52 24.07 25.29
C LEU A 553 -13.47 23.16 24.04
N GLN A 554 -14.62 22.78 23.48
CA GLN A 554 -14.68 21.99 22.27
C GLN A 554 -14.05 22.72 21.08
N ALA A 555 -14.38 23.99 20.89
CA ALA A 555 -13.83 24.79 19.81
C ALA A 555 -12.30 24.92 19.94
N ALA A 556 -11.80 25.15 21.15
CA ALA A 556 -10.36 25.20 21.42
C ALA A 556 -9.69 23.85 21.12
N LEU A 557 -10.30 22.73 21.51
CA LEU A 557 -9.78 21.39 21.21
C LEU A 557 -9.74 21.11 19.70
N LEU A 558 -10.82 21.44 18.97
CA LEU A 558 -10.87 21.29 17.50
C LEU A 558 -9.80 22.13 16.81
N ALA A 559 -9.63 23.38 17.25
CA ALA A 559 -8.59 24.28 16.74
C ALA A 559 -7.18 23.75 17.05
N ALA A 560 -6.96 23.23 18.25
CA ALA A 560 -5.68 22.64 18.64
C ALA A 560 -5.35 21.39 17.81
N VAL A 561 -6.33 20.50 17.57
CA VAL A 561 -6.16 19.33 16.70
C VAL A 561 -5.89 19.77 15.24
N ALA A 562 -6.62 20.77 14.73
CA ALA A 562 -6.38 21.32 13.40
C ALA A 562 -4.96 21.90 13.27
N LEU A 563 -4.52 22.69 14.24
CA LEU A 563 -3.18 23.27 14.26
C LEU A 563 -2.10 22.18 14.36
N PHE A 564 -2.30 21.17 15.21
CA PHE A 564 -1.39 20.03 15.33
C PHE A 564 -1.26 19.27 14.02
N LEU A 565 -2.38 18.89 13.38
CA LEU A 565 -2.39 18.17 12.11
C LEU A 565 -1.68 18.96 11.00
N VAL A 566 -2.08 20.24 10.82
CA VAL A 566 -1.55 21.06 9.74
C VAL A 566 -0.07 21.38 9.96
N SER A 567 0.33 21.72 11.20
CA SER A 567 1.73 22.05 11.49
C SER A 567 2.65 20.84 11.40
N THR A 568 2.20 19.65 11.81
CA THR A 568 2.99 18.41 11.71
C THR A 568 3.13 18.00 10.24
N ALA A 569 2.04 17.99 9.47
CA ALA A 569 2.07 17.70 8.05
C ALA A 569 2.91 18.71 7.26
N HIS A 570 2.86 19.99 7.62
CA HIS A 570 3.67 21.04 7.01
C HIS A 570 5.16 20.84 7.24
N ARG A 571 5.56 20.52 8.49
CA ARG A 571 6.96 20.19 8.81
C ARG A 571 7.45 18.98 8.02
N ALA A 572 6.65 17.93 7.94
CA ALA A 572 6.97 16.73 7.18
C ALA A 572 7.13 17.03 5.68
N GLU A 573 6.27 17.84 5.11
CA GLU A 573 6.32 18.28 3.72
C GLU A 573 7.53 19.18 3.45
N GLN A 574 7.83 20.14 4.32
CA GLN A 574 9.02 20.99 4.20
C GLN A 574 10.31 20.16 4.29
N ALA A 575 10.39 19.20 5.21
CA ALA A 575 11.54 18.30 5.32
C ALA A 575 11.75 17.53 4.02
N GLU A 576 10.68 17.03 3.39
CA GLU A 576 10.76 16.34 2.11
C GLU A 576 11.16 17.27 0.96
N ARG A 577 10.67 18.50 0.93
CA ARG A 577 11.13 19.52 -0.04
C ARG A 577 12.63 19.78 0.09
N PHE A 578 13.15 19.95 1.30
CA PHE A 578 14.59 20.13 1.52
C PHE A 578 15.38 18.91 1.04
N ARG A 579 14.87 17.69 1.32
CA ARG A 579 15.49 16.45 0.84
C ARG A 579 15.53 16.38 -0.69
N LEU A 580 14.45 16.72 -1.37
CA LEU A 580 14.40 16.73 -2.84
C LEU A 580 15.30 17.84 -3.42
N ALA A 581 15.25 19.03 -2.85
CA ALA A 581 16.08 20.15 -3.28
C ALA A 581 17.59 19.86 -3.11
N SER A 582 17.95 19.09 -2.07
CA SER A 582 19.33 18.69 -1.82
C SER A 582 19.97 17.89 -2.96
N ARG A 583 19.17 17.28 -3.85
CA ARG A 583 19.66 16.50 -5.00
C ARG A 583 20.17 17.37 -6.14
N ALA A 584 19.74 18.63 -6.21
CA ALA A 584 20.01 19.56 -7.32
C ALA A 584 21.08 20.61 -6.99
N VAL A 585 21.73 20.53 -5.81
CA VAL A 585 22.67 21.53 -5.33
C VAL A 585 24.08 20.96 -5.13
N THR A 586 25.07 21.85 -4.94
CA THR A 586 26.48 21.49 -4.65
C THR A 586 26.61 20.73 -3.32
N ALA A 587 27.71 20.01 -3.13
CA ALA A 587 27.94 19.16 -1.94
C ALA A 587 27.80 19.93 -0.61
N ASP A 588 28.30 21.15 -0.53
CA ASP A 588 28.21 21.95 0.69
C ASP A 588 26.75 22.33 1.00
N ARG A 589 26.03 22.90 0.01
CA ARG A 589 24.60 23.24 0.17
C ARG A 589 23.72 22.01 0.41
N ARG A 590 24.11 20.85 -0.16
CA ARG A 590 23.41 19.58 0.06
C ARG A 590 23.35 19.22 1.56
N VAL A 591 24.48 19.35 2.26
CA VAL A 591 24.54 19.11 3.71
C VAL A 591 23.66 20.10 4.46
N ASP A 592 23.67 21.40 4.12
CA ASP A 592 22.85 22.40 4.80
C ASP A 592 21.35 22.13 4.61
N TYR A 593 20.91 21.79 3.41
CA TYR A 593 19.52 21.40 3.13
C TYR A 593 19.10 20.16 3.93
N LEU A 594 19.97 19.15 4.02
CA LEU A 594 19.65 17.93 4.77
C LEU A 594 19.69 18.15 6.28
N LYS A 595 20.55 19.04 6.80
CA LYS A 595 20.49 19.48 8.20
C LYS A 595 19.19 20.19 8.53
N ALA A 596 18.71 21.07 7.65
CA ALA A 596 17.41 21.71 7.80
C ALA A 596 16.26 20.68 7.75
N ALA A 597 16.33 19.70 6.86
CA ALA A 597 15.35 18.61 6.80
C ALA A 597 15.31 17.78 8.09
N VAL A 598 16.47 17.39 8.63
CA VAL A 598 16.58 16.65 9.89
C VAL A 598 16.08 17.48 11.08
N ALA A 599 16.31 18.81 11.10
CA ALA A 599 15.79 19.69 12.16
C ALA A 599 14.25 19.76 12.16
N LEU A 600 13.61 19.68 10.98
CA LEU A 600 12.13 19.68 10.84
C LEU A 600 11.48 18.34 11.21
N ALA A 601 12.14 17.22 10.93
CA ALA A 601 11.64 15.88 11.18
C ALA A 601 12.78 14.97 11.73
N PRO A 602 13.20 15.19 12.99
CA PRO A 602 14.36 14.54 13.60
C PRO A 602 14.19 13.03 13.83
N GLU A 603 12.97 12.53 13.82
CA GLU A 603 12.63 11.10 13.95
C GLU A 603 12.70 10.33 12.63
N ARG A 604 12.78 11.00 11.49
CA ARG A 604 12.85 10.33 10.17
C ARG A 604 14.26 9.83 9.87
N VAL A 605 14.41 8.52 9.91
CA VAL A 605 15.72 7.85 9.73
C VAL A 605 16.29 8.10 8.33
N GLU A 606 15.46 8.12 7.30
CA GLU A 606 15.85 8.32 5.90
C GLU A 606 16.54 9.68 5.67
N LEU A 607 16.10 10.72 6.42
CA LEU A 607 16.72 12.05 6.34
C LEU A 607 18.12 12.03 6.96
N ARG A 608 18.27 11.34 8.09
CA ARG A 608 19.57 11.19 8.77
C ARG A 608 20.55 10.40 7.91
N LEU A 609 20.11 9.31 7.30
CA LEU A 609 20.94 8.52 6.39
C LEU A 609 21.33 9.31 5.14
N SER A 610 20.40 10.11 4.59
CA SER A 610 20.71 11.02 3.49
C SER A 610 21.76 12.06 3.89
N LEU A 611 21.70 12.57 5.13
CA LEU A 611 22.69 13.50 5.67
C LEU A 611 24.06 12.80 5.86
N VAL A 612 24.07 11.57 6.36
CA VAL A 612 25.32 10.77 6.50
C VAL A 612 25.97 10.58 5.14
N ASP A 613 25.23 10.17 4.10
CA ASP A 613 25.76 10.04 2.73
C ASP A 613 26.35 11.36 2.22
N ALA A 614 25.67 12.48 2.45
CA ALA A 614 26.14 13.79 2.03
C ALA A 614 27.43 14.23 2.77
N LEU A 615 27.50 14.00 4.08
CA LEU A 615 28.68 14.28 4.89
C LEU A 615 29.89 13.44 4.46
N LEU A 616 29.70 12.15 4.22
CA LEU A 616 30.76 11.25 3.75
C LEU A 616 31.30 11.66 2.37
N ARG A 617 30.41 11.97 1.42
CA ARG A 617 30.81 12.46 0.08
C ARG A 617 31.57 13.79 0.18
N ARG A 618 31.20 14.69 1.08
CA ARG A 618 31.89 15.96 1.28
C ARG A 618 33.28 15.72 1.90
N ALA A 619 33.40 14.83 2.87
CA ALA A 619 34.65 14.42 3.48
C ALA A 619 35.61 13.79 2.44
N ASP A 620 35.11 12.88 1.60
CA ASP A 620 35.94 12.27 0.51
C ASP A 620 36.42 13.30 -0.53
N ALA A 621 35.54 14.23 -0.92
CA ALA A 621 35.91 15.31 -1.84
C ALA A 621 36.96 16.26 -1.26
N SER A 622 36.94 16.53 0.05
CA SER A 622 37.93 17.33 0.74
C SER A 622 39.27 16.59 0.86
N ALA A 623 39.26 15.30 1.18
CA ALA A 623 40.45 14.44 1.23
C ALA A 623 41.11 14.29 -0.16
N SER A 624 40.32 14.16 -1.20
CA SER A 624 40.80 14.07 -2.58
C SER A 624 41.43 15.40 -3.05
N ARG A 625 40.88 16.56 -2.67
CA ARG A 625 41.45 17.88 -2.90
C ARG A 625 42.79 18.08 -2.16
N SER A 626 42.85 17.62 -0.91
CA SER A 626 44.10 17.67 -0.13
C SER A 626 45.20 16.77 -0.71
N ARG A 627 44.85 15.62 -1.30
CA ARG A 627 45.79 14.74 -1.99
C ARG A 627 46.26 15.31 -3.35
N ALA A 628 45.41 16.05 -4.05
CA ALA A 628 45.75 16.70 -5.32
C ALA A 628 46.73 17.86 -5.14
N ILE A 629 46.89 18.41 -3.95
CA ILE A 629 47.84 19.46 -3.60
C ILE A 629 49.23 18.88 -3.19
N MET A 630 49.34 17.60 -2.87
CA MET A 630 50.61 16.90 -2.65
C MET A 630 51.06 16.19 -3.94
N PRO A 631 52.33 16.36 -4.39
CA PRO A 631 52.81 15.66 -5.59
C PRO A 631 52.81 14.14 -5.40
N LEU A 632 52.14 13.45 -6.29
CA LEU A 632 51.99 12.02 -6.37
C LEU A 632 53.26 11.27 -6.73
N THR A 633 53.63 10.31 -5.91
CA THR A 633 54.24 9.06 -6.38
C THR A 633 53.49 7.91 -5.70
N LEU A 634 52.59 7.27 -6.42
CA LEU A 634 52.21 5.83 -6.29
C LEU A 634 50.92 5.53 -7.07
N GLY A 635 50.92 4.40 -7.74
CA GLY A 635 50.04 3.93 -8.80
C GLY A 635 48.54 3.76 -8.54
N PRO A 636 47.78 3.29 -9.54
CA PRO A 636 46.31 3.37 -9.57
C PRO A 636 45.66 2.43 -8.57
N THR A 637 44.82 3.01 -7.70
CA THR A 637 43.95 2.25 -6.80
C THR A 637 42.53 2.07 -7.39
N PRO A 638 41.88 0.90 -7.24
CA PRO A 638 40.54 0.66 -7.76
C PRO A 638 39.49 1.38 -6.94
N SER A 639 38.51 1.94 -7.65
CA SER A 639 37.45 2.80 -7.18
C SER A 639 36.25 2.02 -6.65
N VAL A 640 36.28 1.50 -5.42
CA VAL A 640 35.08 1.09 -4.65
C VAL A 640 35.30 1.37 -3.16
N PRO A 641 34.75 2.47 -2.61
CA PRO A 641 35.05 2.89 -1.23
C PRO A 641 34.54 1.95 -0.11
N GLY A 642 33.46 1.17 -0.34
CA GLY A 642 32.87 0.30 0.70
C GLY A 642 33.69 -0.97 0.97
N LEU A 643 34.30 -1.54 -0.04
CA LEU A 643 35.05 -2.79 0.05
C LEU A 643 36.40 -2.61 0.78
N ALA A 644 37.05 -1.46 0.57
CA ALA A 644 38.35 -1.14 1.15
C ALA A 644 38.31 -1.03 2.69
N ALA A 645 37.22 -0.51 3.26
CA ALA A 645 37.11 -0.36 4.72
C ALA A 645 36.94 -1.71 5.45
N VAL A 646 36.21 -2.66 4.88
CA VAL A 646 36.04 -4.00 5.46
C VAL A 646 37.28 -4.85 5.23
N LEU A 647 37.90 -4.76 4.06
CA LEU A 647 39.19 -5.43 3.76
C LEU A 647 40.33 -4.91 4.64
N ALA A 648 40.29 -3.63 4.99
CA ALA A 648 41.30 -3.05 5.92
C ALA A 648 41.17 -3.61 7.35
N LEU A 649 39.93 -3.89 7.80
CA LEU A 649 39.68 -4.50 9.11
C LEU A 649 40.07 -5.98 9.17
N THR A 650 40.04 -6.70 8.03
CA THR A 650 40.35 -8.15 7.99
C THR A 650 41.83 -8.47 7.73
N ASN A 651 42.58 -7.59 7.07
CA ASN A 651 43.97 -7.86 6.63
C ASN A 651 45.02 -7.05 7.37
N GLY A 652 44.69 -6.32 8.45
CA GLY A 652 45.65 -5.47 9.17
C GLY A 652 46.21 -4.30 8.32
N ILE A 653 45.66 -4.05 7.13
CA ILE A 653 45.98 -2.89 6.29
C ILE A 653 45.20 -1.72 6.91
N PRO A 654 45.86 -0.60 7.28
CA PRO A 654 45.13 0.56 7.76
C PRO A 654 44.16 1.00 6.67
N GLY A 655 42.89 0.95 6.95
CA GLY A 655 41.84 1.53 6.12
C GLY A 655 42.14 3.00 5.85
N PRO A 656 41.46 3.68 4.92
CA PRO A 656 41.66 5.10 4.73
C PRO A 656 41.48 5.77 6.10
N VAL A 657 42.57 6.22 6.71
CA VAL A 657 42.56 7.03 7.92
C VAL A 657 41.95 8.35 7.49
N PHE A 658 40.60 8.41 7.60
CA PHE A 658 39.94 9.69 7.59
C PHE A 658 40.48 10.45 8.80
N GLN A 659 41.24 11.50 8.58
CA GLN A 659 41.48 12.44 9.66
C GLN A 659 40.13 12.84 10.22
N ASP A 660 39.97 12.77 11.55
CA ASP A 660 38.70 13.02 12.27
C ASP A 660 38.23 14.46 12.05
N GLY A 661 37.79 14.75 10.82
CA GLY A 661 37.15 15.99 10.44
C GLY A 661 35.76 16.08 11.08
N THR A 662 35.28 17.30 11.24
CA THR A 662 33.97 17.59 11.81
C THR A 662 32.84 16.82 11.11
N ASP A 663 32.94 16.63 9.79
CA ASP A 663 31.94 15.90 8.98
C ASP A 663 31.88 14.42 9.31
N LEU A 664 33.01 13.76 9.50
CA LEU A 664 33.04 12.34 9.85
C LEU A 664 32.47 12.09 11.26
N ARG A 665 32.79 12.98 12.22
CA ARG A 665 32.22 12.90 13.56
C ARG A 665 30.71 13.08 13.54
N GLU A 666 30.21 14.04 12.78
CA GLU A 666 28.77 14.27 12.62
C GLU A 666 28.10 13.09 11.93
N ALA A 667 28.71 12.53 10.86
CA ALA A 667 28.19 11.34 10.18
C ALA A 667 28.06 10.14 11.12
N LYS A 668 29.08 9.86 11.94
CA LYS A 668 29.05 8.81 12.97
C LYS A 668 27.90 9.05 13.95
N THR A 669 27.74 10.26 14.44
CA THR A 669 26.64 10.61 15.37
C THR A 669 25.27 10.42 14.74
N GLN A 670 25.06 10.88 13.51
CA GLN A 670 23.76 10.72 12.82
C GLN A 670 23.47 9.27 12.49
N ALA A 671 24.44 8.45 12.14
CA ALA A 671 24.30 7.02 11.90
C ALA A 671 23.86 6.27 13.17
N LEU A 672 24.49 6.55 14.32
CA LEU A 672 24.13 5.96 15.61
C LEU A 672 22.70 6.33 16.03
N ILE A 673 22.31 7.61 15.89
CA ILE A 673 20.96 8.06 16.20
C ILE A 673 19.96 7.37 15.27
N ALA A 674 20.27 7.26 13.97
CA ALA A 674 19.42 6.59 12.99
C ALA A 674 19.16 5.12 13.39
N ARG A 675 20.19 4.38 13.79
CA ARG A 675 20.06 3.00 14.28
C ARG A 675 19.24 2.87 15.55
N GLN A 676 19.38 3.79 16.48
CA GLN A 676 18.61 3.80 17.72
C GLN A 676 17.11 4.09 17.46
N LEU A 677 16.80 5.00 16.53
CA LEU A 677 15.43 5.34 16.16
C LEU A 677 14.71 4.18 15.46
N SER A 678 15.41 3.50 14.55
CA SER A 678 14.88 2.34 13.83
C SER A 678 15.94 1.24 13.76
N PRO A 679 15.98 0.33 14.74
CA PRO A 679 16.91 -0.81 14.72
C PRO A 679 16.73 -1.73 13.51
N LEU A 680 15.54 -1.71 12.89
CA LEU A 680 15.20 -2.48 11.70
C LEU A 680 15.76 -1.92 10.40
N GLN A 681 16.32 -0.70 10.41
CA GLN A 681 16.82 -0.09 9.19
C GLN A 681 18.18 -0.68 8.82
N PHE A 682 18.19 -1.49 7.74
CA PHE A 682 19.40 -2.15 7.24
C PHE A 682 20.53 -1.16 6.96
N ASP A 683 20.23 -0.08 6.23
CA ASP A 683 21.21 0.94 5.85
C ASP A 683 21.85 1.62 7.09
N ALA A 684 21.10 1.78 8.17
CA ALA A 684 21.64 2.37 9.40
C ALA A 684 22.66 1.44 10.08
N GLN A 685 22.39 0.12 10.10
CA GLN A 685 23.31 -0.89 10.63
C GLN A 685 24.57 -0.99 9.74
N GLU A 686 24.36 -1.05 8.42
CA GLU A 686 25.45 -1.13 7.44
C GLU A 686 26.39 0.09 7.53
N VAL A 687 25.83 1.29 7.62
CA VAL A 687 26.62 2.52 7.73
C VAL A 687 27.41 2.56 9.04
N CYS A 688 26.81 2.11 10.16
CA CYS A 688 27.52 2.00 11.44
C CYS A 688 28.73 1.05 11.34
N LEU A 689 28.55 -0.12 10.69
CA LEU A 689 29.65 -1.06 10.43
C LEU A 689 30.74 -0.40 9.55
N ARG A 690 30.36 0.25 8.46
CA ARG A 690 31.32 0.94 7.56
C ARG A 690 32.09 2.06 8.24
N LEU A 691 31.48 2.77 9.18
CA LEU A 691 32.11 3.85 9.94
C LEU A 691 32.94 3.36 11.13
N GLY A 692 32.94 2.04 11.40
CA GLY A 692 33.69 1.46 12.49
C GLY A 692 33.24 1.92 13.88
N VAL A 693 31.94 2.21 14.07
CA VAL A 693 31.38 2.67 15.35
C VAL A 693 30.78 1.54 16.18
N GLU A 694 31.06 0.31 15.84
CA GLU A 694 30.54 -0.87 16.52
C GLU A 694 31.25 -1.14 17.82
N SER A 695 30.56 -1.04 18.96
CA SER A 695 31.14 -1.29 20.30
C SER A 695 31.38 -2.77 20.59
N ASP A 696 30.65 -3.66 19.89
CA ASP A 696 30.71 -5.13 20.08
C ASP A 696 31.40 -5.90 18.92
N GLY A 697 32.00 -5.15 18.02
CA GLY A 697 32.83 -5.64 16.95
C GLY A 697 32.08 -5.99 15.64
N PRO A 698 32.86 -6.15 14.53
CA PRO A 698 32.30 -6.31 13.19
C PRO A 698 31.51 -7.63 13.01
N GLU A 699 31.83 -8.67 13.77
CA GLU A 699 31.14 -9.96 13.65
C GLU A 699 29.69 -9.87 14.10
N ARG A 700 29.44 -9.27 15.27
CA ARG A 700 28.07 -9.07 15.78
C ARG A 700 27.31 -8.09 14.91
N ALA A 701 27.99 -7.09 14.33
CA ALA A 701 27.39 -6.19 13.36
C ALA A 701 26.96 -6.93 12.08
N LEU A 702 27.77 -7.83 11.56
CA LEU A 702 27.40 -8.67 10.41
C LEU A 702 26.27 -9.63 10.77
N ASP A 703 26.28 -10.25 11.97
CA ASP A 703 25.18 -11.11 12.43
C ASP A 703 23.85 -10.32 12.50
N ARG A 704 23.87 -9.04 12.91
CA ARG A 704 22.69 -8.16 12.86
C ARG A 704 22.20 -7.89 11.42
N LEU A 705 23.12 -7.63 10.49
CA LEU A 705 22.77 -7.42 9.08
C LEU A 705 22.18 -8.69 8.46
N LEU A 706 22.74 -9.86 8.78
CA LEU A 706 22.23 -11.16 8.34
C LEU A 706 20.85 -11.48 8.94
N LEU A 707 20.58 -11.04 10.17
CA LEU A 707 19.26 -11.16 10.79
C LEU A 707 18.24 -10.24 10.12
N LEU A 708 18.63 -9.01 9.76
CA LEU A 708 17.73 -8.01 9.15
C LEU A 708 17.34 -8.34 7.71
N SER A 709 18.31 -8.81 6.93
CA SER A 709 18.08 -9.12 5.51
C SER A 709 18.86 -10.36 5.08
N PRO A 710 18.35 -11.56 5.44
CA PRO A 710 19.03 -12.83 5.11
C PRO A 710 19.14 -13.09 3.59
N SER A 711 18.34 -12.41 2.76
CA SER A 711 18.41 -12.51 1.30
C SER A 711 19.48 -11.63 0.66
N MET A 712 20.07 -10.67 1.41
CA MET A 712 21.15 -9.81 0.89
C MET A 712 22.45 -10.59 0.75
N PRO A 713 23.09 -10.57 -0.44
CA PRO A 713 24.31 -11.36 -0.68
C PRO A 713 25.56 -10.81 0.01
N GLU A 714 25.70 -9.46 0.07
CA GLU A 714 26.91 -8.81 0.53
C GLU A 714 27.27 -9.10 2.00
N PRO A 715 26.37 -9.04 2.98
CA PRO A 715 26.69 -9.40 4.36
C PRO A 715 27.18 -10.85 4.51
N TRP A 716 26.60 -11.79 3.73
CA TRP A 716 27.05 -13.18 3.71
C TRP A 716 28.47 -13.32 3.17
N LEU A 717 28.79 -12.59 2.09
CA LEU A 717 30.13 -12.59 1.52
C LEU A 717 31.17 -12.09 2.53
N GLN A 718 30.88 -10.98 3.20
CA GLN A 718 31.77 -10.38 4.21
C GLN A 718 31.90 -11.25 5.47
N ALA A 719 30.80 -11.83 5.94
CA ALA A 719 30.83 -12.76 7.07
C ALA A 719 31.70 -14.00 6.77
N GLY A 720 31.63 -14.51 5.54
CA GLY A 720 32.47 -15.60 5.09
C GLY A 720 33.97 -15.24 5.05
N ARG A 721 34.32 -14.06 4.57
CA ARG A 721 35.71 -13.55 4.59
C ARG A 721 36.23 -13.39 6.01
N LEU A 722 35.43 -12.81 6.90
CA LEU A 722 35.81 -12.63 8.30
C LEU A 722 36.01 -13.95 9.01
N ALA A 723 35.13 -14.94 8.80
CA ALA A 723 35.23 -16.26 9.35
C ALA A 723 36.50 -16.98 8.85
N LEU A 724 36.79 -16.89 7.56
CA LEU A 724 38.02 -17.50 6.99
C LEU A 724 39.27 -16.88 7.56
N GLY A 725 39.37 -15.55 7.68
CA GLY A 725 40.50 -14.86 8.29
C GLY A 725 40.75 -15.23 9.76
N ARG A 726 39.75 -15.79 10.44
CA ARG A 726 39.86 -16.37 11.80
C ARG A 726 40.11 -17.86 11.83
N GLY A 727 40.18 -18.50 10.65
CA GLY A 727 40.39 -19.93 10.52
C GLY A 727 39.12 -20.78 10.65
N ASP A 728 37.91 -20.16 10.81
CA ASP A 728 36.62 -20.86 10.85
C ASP A 728 36.12 -21.15 9.42
N ARG A 729 36.69 -22.19 8.81
CA ARG A 729 36.34 -22.64 7.46
C ARG A 729 34.86 -23.05 7.33
N SER A 730 34.36 -23.76 8.36
CA SER A 730 32.96 -24.22 8.37
C SER A 730 31.96 -23.06 8.24
N LYS A 731 32.12 -22.03 9.07
CA LYS A 731 31.27 -20.82 9.01
C LYS A 731 31.45 -20.07 7.68
N ALA A 732 32.70 -19.98 7.19
CA ALA A 732 33.01 -19.32 5.91
C ALA A 732 32.27 -19.99 4.74
N TYR A 733 32.30 -21.31 4.65
CA TYR A 733 31.65 -22.08 3.58
C TYR A 733 30.12 -21.93 3.60
N VAL A 734 29.50 -21.99 4.79
CA VAL A 734 28.07 -21.74 4.95
C VAL A 734 27.69 -20.32 4.50
N CYS A 735 28.47 -19.33 4.92
CA CYS A 735 28.23 -17.94 4.54
C CYS A 735 28.34 -17.75 3.02
N TRP A 736 29.38 -18.29 2.38
CA TRP A 736 29.56 -18.15 0.93
C TRP A 736 28.52 -18.92 0.12
N ARG A 737 28.09 -20.10 0.61
CA ARG A 737 26.95 -20.82 0.02
C ARG A 737 25.67 -19.96 0.03
N ASN A 738 25.40 -19.28 1.13
CA ASN A 738 24.26 -18.40 1.23
C ASN A 738 24.41 -17.13 0.37
N ALA A 739 25.61 -16.57 0.27
CA ALA A 739 25.91 -15.47 -0.65
C ALA A 739 25.61 -15.86 -2.11
N LEU A 740 26.03 -17.06 -2.53
CA LEU A 740 25.80 -17.58 -3.88
C LEU A 740 24.31 -17.92 -4.13
N ARG A 741 23.57 -18.38 -3.12
CA ARG A 741 22.11 -18.56 -3.22
C ARG A 741 21.41 -17.24 -3.44
N ALA A 742 21.88 -16.16 -2.82
CA ALA A 742 21.31 -14.83 -2.95
C ALA A 742 21.70 -14.14 -4.27
N ASN A 743 22.94 -14.37 -4.76
CA ASN A 743 23.43 -13.79 -5.99
C ASN A 743 24.52 -14.67 -6.65
N GLU A 744 24.13 -15.32 -7.74
CA GLU A 744 25.06 -16.17 -8.53
C GLU A 744 26.24 -15.37 -9.12
N GLY A 745 26.08 -14.08 -9.33
CA GLY A 745 27.13 -13.19 -9.85
C GLY A 745 28.38 -13.09 -8.97
N LEU A 746 28.28 -13.46 -7.67
CA LEU A 746 29.42 -13.49 -6.75
C LEU A 746 30.36 -14.69 -6.97
N LEU A 747 29.99 -15.63 -7.85
CA LEU A 747 30.80 -16.83 -8.12
C LEU A 747 32.23 -16.47 -8.56
N ALA A 748 32.40 -15.49 -9.43
CA ALA A 748 33.70 -15.04 -9.89
C ALA A 748 34.53 -14.35 -8.79
N GLU A 749 33.88 -13.72 -7.81
CA GLU A 749 34.55 -13.05 -6.68
C GLU A 749 35.02 -14.06 -5.64
N ILE A 750 34.16 -15.03 -5.30
CA ILE A 750 34.51 -16.14 -4.44
C ILE A 750 35.58 -17.02 -5.10
N GLY A 751 35.44 -17.29 -6.41
CA GLY A 751 36.39 -18.08 -7.19
C GLY A 751 37.80 -17.52 -7.22
N ARG A 752 37.97 -16.18 -7.15
CA ARG A 752 39.29 -15.53 -7.03
C ARG A 752 39.94 -15.76 -5.66
N ALA A 753 39.19 -15.99 -4.61
CA ALA A 753 39.70 -16.31 -3.28
C ALA A 753 40.11 -17.79 -3.14
N VAL A 754 39.56 -18.68 -3.99
CA VAL A 754 39.74 -20.13 -3.96
C VAL A 754 41.20 -20.61 -4.16
N PRO A 755 42.01 -20.09 -5.14
CA PRO A 755 43.29 -20.69 -5.43
C PRO A 755 44.28 -20.72 -4.27
N HIS A 756 44.08 -19.89 -3.26
CA HIS A 756 45.01 -19.71 -2.16
C HIS A 756 44.58 -20.37 -0.86
N GLU A 757 43.29 -20.67 -0.69
CA GLU A 757 42.75 -21.03 0.63
C GLU A 757 41.74 -22.20 0.61
N ILE A 758 41.17 -22.58 -0.56
CA ILE A 758 40.15 -23.62 -0.67
C ILE A 758 40.43 -24.52 -1.85
N SER A 759 40.33 -25.83 -1.64
CA SER A 759 40.50 -26.80 -2.74
C SER A 759 39.25 -26.81 -3.65
N PRO A 760 39.38 -27.13 -4.95
CA PRO A 760 38.24 -27.28 -5.86
C PRO A 760 37.20 -28.27 -5.35
N ARG A 761 37.60 -29.30 -4.61
CA ARG A 761 36.70 -30.26 -3.98
C ARG A 761 35.86 -29.65 -2.87
N GLU A 762 36.48 -28.88 -1.97
CA GLU A 762 35.77 -28.17 -0.89
C GLU A 762 34.80 -27.12 -1.48
N LEU A 763 35.20 -26.43 -2.56
CA LEU A 763 34.32 -25.52 -3.28
C LEU A 763 33.06 -26.23 -3.78
N LEU A 764 33.22 -27.39 -4.43
CA LEU A 764 32.07 -28.16 -4.95
C LEU A 764 31.20 -28.69 -3.84
N ASP A 765 31.77 -29.33 -2.81
CA ASP A 765 31.05 -30.12 -1.81
C ASP A 765 30.42 -29.21 -0.72
N GLN A 766 31.09 -28.08 -0.38
CA GLN A 766 30.74 -27.29 0.79
C GLN A 766 30.31 -25.87 0.50
N VAL A 767 30.78 -25.26 -0.58
CA VAL A 767 30.49 -23.84 -0.89
C VAL A 767 29.40 -23.69 -1.93
N LEU A 768 29.45 -24.46 -3.03
CA LEU A 768 28.45 -24.30 -4.08
C LEU A 768 27.07 -24.79 -3.63
N PRO A 769 26.00 -24.05 -3.92
CA PRO A 769 24.63 -24.55 -3.79
C PRO A 769 24.41 -25.73 -4.76
N PRO A 770 23.45 -26.65 -4.49
CA PRO A 770 23.10 -27.74 -5.41
C PRO A 770 22.30 -27.21 -6.62
N ASN A 771 22.95 -26.34 -7.39
CA ASN A 771 22.41 -25.74 -8.61
C ASN A 771 23.28 -26.19 -9.80
N PRO A 772 22.78 -27.06 -10.71
CA PRO A 772 23.57 -27.60 -11.79
C PRO A 772 24.14 -26.54 -12.73
N ALA A 773 23.39 -25.46 -12.97
CA ALA A 773 23.84 -24.34 -13.82
C ALA A 773 25.03 -23.62 -13.18
N MET A 774 24.96 -23.32 -11.88
CA MET A 774 26.04 -22.64 -11.17
C MET A 774 27.31 -23.50 -11.09
N ILE A 775 27.15 -24.80 -10.83
CA ILE A 775 28.27 -25.75 -10.80
C ILE A 775 28.95 -25.80 -12.16
N PHE A 776 28.19 -25.82 -13.26
CA PHE A 776 28.75 -25.79 -14.61
C PHE A 776 29.39 -24.43 -14.94
N ASP A 777 28.86 -23.32 -14.46
CA ASP A 777 29.40 -21.99 -14.66
C ASP A 777 30.83 -21.83 -14.11
N VAL A 778 31.21 -22.57 -13.09
CA VAL A 778 32.60 -22.62 -12.58
C VAL A 778 33.58 -22.97 -13.70
N VAL A 779 33.22 -23.95 -14.51
CA VAL A 779 34.02 -24.44 -15.65
C VAL A 779 33.80 -23.58 -16.90
N ALA A 780 32.54 -23.29 -17.22
CA ALA A 780 32.15 -22.60 -18.46
C ALA A 780 32.65 -21.14 -18.51
N LYS A 781 32.61 -20.45 -17.38
CA LYS A 781 33.03 -19.04 -17.27
C LYS A 781 34.47 -18.89 -16.72
N GLY A 782 35.14 -19.99 -16.38
CA GLY A 782 36.48 -19.91 -15.79
C GLY A 782 36.51 -19.15 -14.45
N ALA A 783 35.46 -19.28 -13.64
CA ALA A 783 35.32 -18.54 -12.41
C ALA A 783 36.43 -18.85 -11.39
N VAL A 784 37.05 -20.03 -11.49
CA VAL A 784 38.21 -20.44 -10.71
C VAL A 784 39.41 -20.60 -11.67
N GLN A 785 40.50 -19.91 -11.39
CA GLN A 785 41.70 -20.04 -12.17
C GLN A 785 42.49 -21.29 -11.81
N GLY A 786 43.12 -21.95 -12.80
CA GLY A 786 44.02 -23.09 -12.57
C GLY A 786 43.32 -24.41 -12.22
N LEU A 787 42.05 -24.62 -12.57
CA LEU A 787 41.37 -25.90 -12.48
C LEU A 787 42.08 -26.95 -13.32
N SER A 788 42.33 -28.14 -12.73
CA SER A 788 42.82 -29.27 -13.50
C SER A 788 41.71 -29.87 -14.38
N SER A 789 42.09 -30.56 -15.48
CA SER A 789 41.13 -31.26 -16.34
C SER A 789 40.29 -32.30 -15.57
N GLU A 790 40.85 -32.85 -14.49
CA GLU A 790 40.14 -33.78 -13.63
C GLU A 790 39.07 -33.07 -12.78
N ASP A 791 39.39 -31.88 -12.24
CA ASP A 791 38.45 -31.07 -11.49
C ASP A 791 37.31 -30.60 -12.40
N GLU A 792 37.60 -30.12 -13.63
CA GLU A 792 36.55 -29.74 -14.60
C GLU A 792 35.58 -30.90 -14.84
N ARG A 793 36.11 -32.11 -15.06
CA ARG A 793 35.25 -33.33 -15.23
C ARG A 793 34.43 -33.64 -13.98
N ARG A 794 34.97 -33.37 -12.77
CA ARG A 794 34.27 -33.57 -11.49
C ARG A 794 33.09 -32.61 -11.38
N PHE A 795 33.27 -31.30 -11.66
CA PHE A 795 32.19 -30.32 -11.68
C PHE A 795 31.10 -30.66 -12.71
N CYS A 796 31.50 -31.05 -13.92
CA CYS A 796 30.58 -31.48 -14.96
C CYS A 796 29.75 -32.70 -14.52
N ARG A 797 30.35 -33.73 -13.95
CA ARG A 797 29.65 -34.93 -13.47
C ARG A 797 28.72 -34.62 -12.31
N ALA A 798 29.12 -33.75 -11.38
CA ALA A 798 28.24 -33.29 -10.29
C ALA A 798 27.00 -32.53 -10.81
N ALA A 799 27.16 -31.69 -11.80
CA ALA A 799 26.06 -31.00 -12.44
C ALA A 799 25.09 -31.97 -13.16
N LEU A 800 25.62 -32.98 -13.87
CA LEU A 800 24.80 -34.04 -14.51
C LEU A 800 24.04 -34.87 -13.49
N ALA A 801 24.66 -35.23 -12.36
CA ALA A 801 24.00 -36.00 -11.30
C ALA A 801 22.77 -35.24 -10.77
N LEU A 802 22.91 -33.95 -10.48
CA LEU A 802 21.79 -33.10 -10.04
C LEU A 802 20.70 -32.94 -11.11
N LEU A 803 21.06 -32.90 -12.38
CA LEU A 803 20.07 -32.90 -13.47
C LEU A 803 19.31 -34.23 -13.54
N ALA A 804 19.99 -35.34 -13.34
CA ALA A 804 19.38 -36.68 -13.33
C ALA A 804 18.37 -36.83 -12.16
N GLU A 805 18.67 -36.28 -10.98
CA GLU A 805 17.76 -36.29 -9.82
C GLU A 805 16.43 -35.59 -10.06
N LYS A 806 16.37 -34.61 -10.98
CA LYS A 806 15.11 -33.92 -11.34
C LYS A 806 14.09 -34.84 -12.06
N GLY A 807 14.52 -35.92 -12.67
CA GLY A 807 13.66 -36.91 -13.36
C GLY A 807 12.67 -36.27 -14.33
N GLU A 808 11.39 -36.58 -14.19
CA GLU A 808 10.31 -36.05 -15.06
C GLU A 808 10.06 -34.54 -14.91
N LYS A 809 10.56 -33.91 -13.85
CA LYS A 809 10.40 -32.45 -13.61
C LYS A 809 11.35 -31.59 -14.45
N ARG A 810 12.17 -32.20 -15.31
CA ARG A 810 13.14 -31.49 -16.17
C ARG A 810 12.42 -30.62 -17.21
N ILE A 811 12.83 -29.35 -17.25
CA ILE A 811 12.37 -28.36 -18.23
C ILE A 811 13.30 -28.32 -19.46
N ALA A 812 12.94 -27.57 -20.49
CA ALA A 812 13.74 -27.47 -21.71
C ALA A 812 15.16 -26.96 -21.48
N GLU A 813 15.32 -26.00 -20.57
CA GLU A 813 16.58 -25.39 -20.14
C GLU A 813 17.50 -26.41 -19.43
N ASP A 814 16.95 -27.37 -18.72
CA ASP A 814 17.74 -28.44 -18.07
C ASP A 814 18.39 -29.35 -19.13
N PHE A 815 17.69 -29.68 -20.20
CA PHE A 815 18.23 -30.49 -21.33
C PHE A 815 19.27 -29.68 -22.14
N LEU A 816 19.09 -28.37 -22.28
CA LEU A 816 20.11 -27.50 -22.89
C LEU A 816 21.39 -27.47 -22.04
N LEU A 817 21.25 -27.35 -20.73
CA LEU A 817 22.39 -27.37 -19.81
C LEU A 817 23.12 -28.72 -19.90
N GLU A 818 22.39 -29.83 -19.92
CA GLU A 818 22.95 -31.19 -20.11
C GLU A 818 23.72 -31.27 -21.42
N ALA A 819 23.17 -30.75 -22.53
CA ALA A 819 23.83 -30.72 -23.83
C ALA A 819 25.16 -29.93 -23.80
N ARG A 820 25.19 -28.80 -23.16
CA ARG A 820 26.41 -27.99 -22.99
C ARG A 820 27.46 -28.68 -22.12
N ILE A 821 27.03 -29.37 -21.04
CA ILE A 821 27.93 -30.14 -20.17
C ILE A 821 28.54 -31.30 -20.94
N HIS A 822 27.75 -32.09 -21.70
CA HIS A 822 28.25 -33.19 -22.52
C HIS A 822 29.18 -32.67 -23.64
N THR A 823 28.89 -31.52 -24.24
CA THR A 823 29.78 -30.85 -25.19
C THR A 823 31.16 -30.51 -24.57
N ARG A 824 31.19 -30.13 -23.29
CA ARG A 824 32.46 -29.83 -22.56
C ARG A 824 33.21 -31.09 -22.21
N LEU A 825 32.50 -32.20 -22.00
CA LEU A 825 33.09 -33.51 -21.71
C LEU A 825 33.53 -34.28 -22.95
N ASP A 826 33.37 -33.72 -24.17
CA ASP A 826 33.59 -34.33 -25.51
C ASP A 826 32.70 -35.57 -25.77
N ASP A 827 31.58 -35.70 -25.04
CA ASP A 827 30.57 -36.73 -25.25
C ASP A 827 29.56 -36.27 -26.31
N VAL A 828 29.96 -36.40 -27.55
CA VAL A 828 29.24 -35.83 -28.71
C VAL A 828 27.81 -36.43 -28.87
N ASP A 829 27.66 -37.73 -28.72
CA ASP A 829 26.37 -38.40 -28.91
C ASP A 829 25.36 -38.02 -27.84
N ALA A 830 25.78 -37.98 -26.58
CA ALA A 830 24.95 -37.52 -25.49
C ALA A 830 24.58 -36.04 -25.62
N ALA A 831 25.53 -35.19 -26.08
CA ALA A 831 25.27 -33.75 -26.32
C ALA A 831 24.19 -33.56 -27.41
N ILE A 832 24.31 -34.23 -28.57
CA ILE A 832 23.32 -34.13 -29.65
C ILE A 832 21.93 -34.59 -29.19
N ASN A 833 21.86 -35.69 -28.43
CA ASN A 833 20.61 -36.21 -27.92
C ASN A 833 19.96 -35.23 -26.91
N ALA A 834 20.75 -34.60 -26.06
CA ALA A 834 20.26 -33.62 -25.11
C ALA A 834 19.79 -32.32 -25.81
N TYR A 835 20.52 -31.83 -26.86
CA TYR A 835 20.03 -30.72 -27.68
C TYR A 835 18.70 -31.03 -28.36
N ARG A 836 18.54 -32.23 -28.89
CA ARG A 836 17.28 -32.66 -29.52
C ARG A 836 16.15 -32.69 -28.48
N ALA A 837 16.41 -33.21 -27.28
CA ALA A 837 15.43 -33.25 -26.20
C ALA A 837 15.03 -31.81 -25.75
N ALA A 838 15.99 -30.90 -25.68
CA ALA A 838 15.72 -29.50 -25.40
C ALA A 838 14.82 -28.84 -26.46
N LEU A 839 15.16 -29.05 -27.74
CA LEU A 839 14.40 -28.52 -28.88
C LEU A 839 13.04 -29.19 -29.04
N ALA A 840 12.86 -30.44 -28.65
CA ALA A 840 11.56 -31.11 -28.65
C ALA A 840 10.60 -30.44 -27.66
N LYS A 841 11.10 -30.01 -26.50
CA LYS A 841 10.28 -29.27 -25.52
C LYS A 841 10.08 -27.79 -25.89
N LYS A 842 11.05 -27.16 -26.59
CA LYS A 842 11.01 -25.76 -27.01
C LYS A 842 11.43 -25.60 -28.45
N PRO A 843 10.55 -25.93 -29.43
CA PRO A 843 10.90 -25.96 -30.84
C PRO A 843 11.37 -24.64 -31.43
N ARG A 844 10.82 -23.51 -30.96
CA ARG A 844 11.19 -22.17 -31.42
C ARG A 844 12.28 -21.56 -30.53
N ALA A 845 13.48 -22.13 -30.60
CA ALA A 845 14.65 -21.65 -29.88
C ALA A 845 15.86 -21.55 -30.84
N PRO A 846 15.94 -20.47 -31.65
CA PRO A 846 16.96 -20.35 -32.71
C PRO A 846 18.39 -20.38 -32.17
N ALA A 847 18.67 -19.81 -31.01
CA ALA A 847 20.00 -19.83 -30.39
C ALA A 847 20.43 -21.28 -30.03
N TRP A 848 19.53 -22.10 -29.49
CA TRP A 848 19.84 -23.48 -29.12
C TRP A 848 20.06 -24.37 -30.36
N ARG A 849 19.27 -24.12 -31.39
CA ARG A 849 19.42 -24.82 -32.70
C ARG A 849 20.76 -24.45 -33.35
N LEU A 850 21.19 -23.18 -33.23
CA LEU A 850 22.49 -22.75 -33.70
C LEU A 850 23.65 -23.49 -33.00
N GLU A 851 23.58 -23.62 -31.67
CA GLU A 851 24.56 -24.40 -30.90
C GLU A 851 24.64 -25.84 -31.33
N LEU A 852 23.49 -26.50 -31.60
CA LEU A 852 23.46 -27.84 -32.16
C LEU A 852 24.10 -27.90 -33.55
N CYS A 853 23.79 -26.94 -34.45
CA CYS A 853 24.40 -26.89 -35.76
C CYS A 853 25.92 -26.71 -35.73
N GLN A 854 26.41 -25.88 -34.79
CA GLN A 854 27.86 -25.70 -34.59
C GLN A 854 28.54 -26.97 -34.07
N LEU A 855 27.86 -27.73 -33.20
CA LEU A 855 28.38 -29.02 -32.74
C LEU A 855 28.42 -30.05 -33.87
N LEU A 856 27.35 -30.22 -34.63
CA LEU A 856 27.25 -31.11 -35.78
C LEU A 856 28.28 -30.79 -36.86
N TYR A 857 28.53 -29.51 -37.13
CA TYR A 857 29.61 -29.07 -38.04
C TYR A 857 30.98 -29.49 -37.57
N ARG A 858 31.29 -29.23 -36.29
CA ARG A 858 32.61 -29.58 -35.66
C ARG A 858 32.87 -31.09 -35.64
N THR A 859 31.83 -31.89 -35.57
CA THR A 859 31.93 -33.35 -35.50
C THR A 859 31.84 -34.03 -36.86
N GLY A 860 31.79 -33.29 -37.97
CA GLY A 860 31.74 -33.83 -39.32
C GLY A 860 30.36 -34.29 -39.77
N ASN A 861 29.30 -34.05 -38.97
CA ASN A 861 27.94 -34.50 -39.25
C ASN A 861 27.22 -33.49 -40.16
N TYR A 862 27.82 -33.22 -41.35
CA TYR A 862 27.41 -32.13 -42.24
C TYR A 862 25.98 -32.28 -42.77
N ALA A 863 25.53 -33.48 -43.13
CA ALA A 863 24.20 -33.72 -43.63
C ALA A 863 23.09 -33.36 -42.63
N GLU A 864 23.33 -33.63 -41.36
CA GLU A 864 22.41 -33.26 -40.29
C GLU A 864 22.48 -31.75 -39.94
N ALA A 865 23.68 -31.20 -39.84
CA ALA A 865 23.91 -29.77 -39.67
C ALA A 865 23.16 -28.96 -40.74
N ARG A 866 23.22 -29.38 -41.98
CA ARG A 866 22.50 -28.74 -43.07
C ARG A 866 20.99 -28.78 -42.92
N ARG A 867 20.43 -29.91 -42.50
CA ARG A 867 18.99 -30.03 -42.23
C ARG A 867 18.50 -29.07 -41.14
N GLU A 868 19.20 -29.00 -40.02
CA GLU A 868 18.87 -28.10 -38.93
C GLU A 868 19.09 -26.63 -39.32
N LEU A 869 20.12 -26.29 -40.10
CA LEU A 869 20.38 -24.95 -40.61
C LEU A 869 19.30 -24.49 -41.60
N ILE A 870 18.71 -25.36 -42.41
CA ILE A 870 17.59 -25.00 -43.28
C ILE A 870 16.39 -24.55 -42.43
N LEU A 871 16.07 -25.28 -41.37
CA LEU A 871 15.00 -24.93 -40.45
C LEU A 871 15.32 -23.59 -39.73
N LEU A 872 16.55 -23.42 -39.24
CA LEU A 872 16.99 -22.23 -38.57
C LEU A 872 16.97 -20.97 -39.44
N ARG A 873 17.33 -21.11 -40.75
CA ARG A 873 17.24 -19.99 -41.71
C ARG A 873 15.79 -19.56 -41.98
N SER A 874 14.83 -20.48 -41.92
CA SER A 874 13.41 -20.11 -42.04
C SER A 874 12.91 -19.34 -40.82
N GLU A 875 13.47 -19.60 -39.63
CA GLU A 875 13.13 -18.91 -38.35
C GLU A 875 13.90 -17.58 -38.16
N ALA A 876 15.12 -17.49 -38.66
CA ALA A 876 16.01 -16.32 -38.47
C ALA A 876 16.77 -15.95 -39.76
N PRO A 877 16.08 -15.52 -40.83
CA PRO A 877 16.70 -15.30 -42.17
C PRO A 877 17.76 -14.19 -42.19
N ALA A 878 17.68 -13.21 -41.29
CA ALA A 878 18.62 -12.08 -41.23
C ALA A 878 19.88 -12.34 -40.38
N ASN A 879 20.02 -13.52 -39.79
CA ASN A 879 21.18 -13.81 -38.93
C ASN A 879 22.40 -14.20 -39.78
N SER A 880 23.43 -13.35 -39.76
CA SER A 880 24.68 -13.56 -40.51
C SER A 880 25.42 -14.84 -40.08
N GLN A 881 25.49 -15.15 -38.78
CA GLN A 881 26.18 -16.33 -38.28
C GLN A 881 25.54 -17.62 -38.79
N VAL A 882 24.21 -17.65 -38.92
CA VAL A 882 23.47 -18.79 -39.48
C VAL A 882 23.79 -18.98 -40.97
N ASN A 883 23.84 -17.88 -41.72
CA ASN A 883 24.17 -17.93 -43.15
C ASN A 883 25.63 -18.33 -43.41
N ASP A 884 26.53 -17.80 -42.61
CA ASP A 884 27.96 -18.12 -42.72
C ASP A 884 28.21 -19.60 -42.41
N LEU A 885 27.64 -20.11 -41.35
CA LEU A 885 27.73 -21.53 -40.96
C LEU A 885 27.09 -22.45 -42.03
N TYR A 886 25.96 -22.05 -42.62
CA TYR A 886 25.34 -22.77 -43.70
C TYR A 886 26.25 -22.92 -44.92
N HIS A 887 26.93 -21.86 -45.33
CA HIS A 887 27.89 -21.89 -46.44
C HIS A 887 29.16 -22.71 -46.11
N GLN A 888 29.62 -22.69 -44.85
CA GLN A 888 30.71 -23.53 -44.38
C GLN A 888 30.34 -25.01 -44.44
N VAL A 889 29.16 -25.40 -44.00
CA VAL A 889 28.62 -26.78 -44.05
C VAL A 889 28.51 -27.26 -45.47
N LEU A 890 28.00 -26.43 -46.39
CA LEU A 890 27.90 -26.80 -47.80
C LEU A 890 29.28 -27.08 -48.47
N ARG A 891 30.28 -26.29 -48.14
CA ARG A 891 31.65 -26.48 -48.63
C ARG A 891 32.28 -27.75 -48.06
N ALA A 892 32.08 -28.02 -46.79
CA ALA A 892 32.61 -29.21 -46.13
C ALA A 892 31.91 -30.52 -46.57
N GLU A 893 30.65 -30.45 -46.99
CA GLU A 893 29.89 -31.60 -47.53
C GLU A 893 30.34 -31.97 -48.96
N GLN A 894 30.94 -31.02 -49.68
CA GLN A 894 31.46 -31.20 -51.03
C GLN A 894 32.90 -31.70 -51.06
N GLN A 895 33.65 -31.53 -49.99
CA GLN A 895 35.03 -32.08 -49.81
C GLN A 895 34.96 -33.50 -49.20
#